data_8a8418ff27c2920b329d7a1caf45c001
#
_entry.id   8a8418ff27c2920b329d7a1caf45c001
#
_cell.length_a   1.000
_cell.length_b   1.000
_cell.length_c   1.000
_cell.angle_alpha   90.00
_cell.angle_beta   90.00
_cell.angle_gamma   90.00
#
_symmetry.space_group_name_H-M   'P 1'
#
loop_
_entity.id
_entity.type
_entity.pdbx_description
1 polymer ?
#
loop_
_entity_poly.entity_id
_entity_poly.type
_entity_poly.pdbx_seq_one_letter_code
_entity_poly.pdbx_strand_id
1 'polypeptide(L)'
;MGDQKVRLQKLHEERFNRKLKIFGLFLVSVSFVNLVFSHKTFALFTPTLSASIDNNAASVNGNQVISSTDKTTEIPLNLTVNTNNKTGYTATLNSETDETALVNNDSTTGAKIKSISSAGLLGDFSNNTWGVKVSTSTNFSPIPRLTAPMNAIRTTEKTNGSETNSIKIGLKLGDNLESGRYTNKLIFSILTNNYDYTAIMTYGDNFNGKLRSLETATNKIEHFKKSAVAPAASMNAINIEDGESDYEIKLWLDSTDKTAYYYTEPEKVYLNKDSSRMFFRFDDEEKIKNIQDMDLSNFDTSKVTNMRTMFSGMSKLTNLNLSNFDTSKVTNMFYMFSSMPSLTTLNLSSFVTSKVKSMDSMFRGMSSLTTLDLSSFHTPQVTNMRYMFKDMSSLTTINLSNFDTSSVTNMSVMFQGVSSLTNLNLSNFDTSKVTNMSSMFYGMSSLTTLNFSNFDTSSVTDMGHMFNGVSSLTTLNLSNFDTSKVTDTEYMFNGMSRLTTLNLSSFDTSRVTKMNFMFNGVSKLTNLNLSNFDTSEVLDMGHMLSNMSNLTTLNLSSFDTSKVTKMDSMFYGMSSLTTINLSNFNTSQVTNMGSMFYGMSSLTTLNLSNFDTSKVMDMSAMFADMSNLTILDLSNFNTSQVTNVGYMFYLQDGDKLKDKLEKIYVNNDFNTANLARFTEMFKNRKTLRGGNGSFLSDPLTADKSWLRVDRPGVQGYFTRKP
;
A
#
# COMPACT_ATOMS: atom_id res chain seq x y z
N MET A 1 16.40 11.49 -44.22
CA MET A 1 15.14 10.84 -43.82
C MET A 1 14.02 11.82 -43.44
N GLY A 2 14.27 13.12 -43.26
CA GLY A 2 13.25 14.14 -42.97
C GLY A 2 12.40 14.55 -44.19
N ASP A 3 12.93 14.54 -45.36
CA ASP A 3 12.25 15.06 -46.59
C ASP A 3 11.19 14.13 -47.21
N GLN A 4 11.24 12.83 -46.93
CA GLN A 4 10.23 11.90 -47.45
C GLN A 4 8.93 11.89 -46.62
N LYS A 5 8.99 12.19 -45.31
CA LYS A 5 7.79 12.27 -44.44
C LYS A 5 6.93 13.51 -44.76
N VAL A 6 7.57 14.63 -45.05
CA VAL A 6 6.85 15.88 -45.41
C VAL A 6 6.21 15.79 -46.81
N ARG A 7 6.82 15.09 -47.75
CA ARG A 7 6.23 14.84 -49.09
C ARG A 7 5.04 13.88 -49.07
N LEU A 8 5.04 12.87 -48.21
CA LEU A 8 3.92 11.95 -48.05
C LEU A 8 2.71 12.62 -47.38
N GLN A 9 2.94 13.50 -46.38
CA GLN A 9 1.87 14.25 -45.75
C GLN A 9 1.20 15.27 -46.70
N LYS A 10 1.98 16.00 -47.49
CA LYS A 10 1.42 16.92 -48.51
C LYS A 10 0.69 16.20 -49.65
N LEU A 11 1.16 15.03 -50.07
CA LEU A 11 0.46 14.21 -51.07
C LEU A 11 -0.86 13.62 -50.52
N HIS A 12 -0.96 13.40 -49.22
CA HIS A 12 -2.20 12.96 -48.56
C HIS A 12 -3.23 14.07 -48.50
N GLU A 13 -2.85 15.30 -48.13
CA GLU A 13 -3.75 16.46 -48.11
C GLU A 13 -4.21 16.88 -49.51
N GLU A 14 -3.34 16.86 -50.52
CA GLU A 14 -3.72 17.20 -51.90
C GLU A 14 -4.62 16.15 -52.57
N ARG A 15 -4.48 14.87 -52.25
CA ARG A 15 -5.39 13.82 -52.73
C ARG A 15 -6.75 13.84 -52.04
N PHE A 16 -6.81 14.26 -50.78
CA PHE A 16 -8.04 14.41 -50.01
C PHE A 16 -8.87 15.58 -50.58
N ASN A 17 -8.26 16.73 -50.87
CA ASN A 17 -8.94 17.90 -51.38
C ASN A 17 -9.37 17.80 -52.86
N ARG A 18 -8.77 16.93 -53.70
CA ARG A 18 -9.21 16.72 -55.11
C ARG A 18 -10.42 15.80 -55.24
N LYS A 19 -10.72 14.93 -54.31
CA LYS A 19 -11.87 13.99 -54.36
C LYS A 19 -13.19 14.58 -53.81
N LEU A 20 -13.15 15.76 -53.16
CA LEU A 20 -14.34 16.45 -52.65
C LEU A 20 -15.09 17.32 -53.66
N LYS A 21 -14.64 17.41 -54.92
CA LYS A 21 -15.19 18.35 -55.93
C LYS A 21 -16.19 17.77 -56.91
N ILE A 22 -16.61 16.54 -56.77
CA ILE A 22 -17.63 15.97 -57.69
C ILE A 22 -18.70 15.28 -56.83
N PHE A 23 -19.81 15.99 -56.59
CA PHE A 23 -21.18 15.48 -56.62
C PHE A 23 -22.16 16.57 -56.23
N GLY A 24 -22.76 17.17 -57.26
CA GLY A 24 -24.00 17.91 -57.12
C GLY A 24 -25.15 16.98 -57.45
N LEU A 25 -26.22 17.20 -56.85
CA LEU A 25 -27.61 16.82 -57.03
C LEU A 25 -28.19 15.75 -56.11
N PHE A 26 -29.21 16.18 -55.41
CA PHE A 26 -30.34 15.44 -54.88
C PHE A 26 -30.06 14.37 -53.81
N LEU A 27 -30.76 14.51 -52.71
CA LEU A 27 -30.75 13.68 -51.53
C LEU A 27 -29.62 14.02 -50.57
N VAL A 28 -29.97 14.11 -49.27
CA VAL A 28 -29.01 13.76 -48.22
C VAL A 28 -28.72 12.28 -48.44
N SER A 29 -27.94 11.97 -49.47
CA SER A 29 -27.33 10.68 -49.64
C SER A 29 -26.00 10.78 -48.97
N VAL A 30 -25.89 10.17 -47.79
CA VAL A 30 -24.60 9.87 -47.15
C VAL A 30 -23.93 8.85 -48.07
N SER A 31 -23.10 9.32 -49.02
CA SER A 31 -22.32 8.44 -49.86
C SER A 31 -21.08 8.00 -49.10
N PHE A 32 -21.10 6.78 -48.60
CA PHE A 32 -19.92 6.13 -48.06
C PHE A 32 -18.96 5.80 -49.16
N VAL A 33 -17.81 6.45 -49.21
CA VAL A 33 -16.66 5.91 -49.89
C VAL A 33 -15.93 5.01 -48.92
N ASN A 34 -16.19 3.73 -48.96
CA ASN A 34 -15.32 2.73 -48.36
C ASN A 34 -13.97 2.77 -49.09
N LEU A 35 -13.01 3.55 -48.61
CA LEU A 35 -11.64 3.45 -49.01
C LEU A 35 -11.04 2.20 -48.38
N VAL A 36 -11.18 1.08 -49.06
CA VAL A 36 -10.46 -0.15 -48.72
C VAL A 36 -8.98 0.09 -49.06
N PHE A 37 -8.18 0.52 -48.11
CA PHE A 37 -6.74 0.36 -48.19
C PHE A 37 -6.43 -1.11 -47.96
N SER A 38 -5.88 -1.80 -48.94
CA SER A 38 -5.36 -3.16 -48.80
C SER A 38 -4.02 -3.14 -48.06
N HIS A 39 -4.04 -2.69 -46.79
CA HIS A 39 -3.04 -3.07 -45.83
C HIS A 39 -3.74 -4.11 -44.93
N LYS A 40 -3.07 -5.24 -44.68
CA LYS A 40 -3.49 -6.21 -43.70
C LYS A 40 -3.48 -5.50 -42.34
N THR A 41 -4.55 -4.76 -42.03
CA THR A 41 -4.75 -4.14 -40.72
C THR A 41 -5.35 -5.20 -39.83
N PHE A 42 -4.63 -5.55 -38.77
CA PHE A 42 -5.18 -6.35 -37.66
C PHE A 42 -6.06 -5.51 -36.75
N ALA A 43 -6.63 -4.40 -37.26
CA ALA A 43 -7.54 -3.57 -36.49
C ALA A 43 -8.86 -4.29 -36.27
N LEU A 44 -9.22 -4.52 -35.02
CA LEU A 44 -10.49 -5.11 -34.59
C LEU A 44 -11.67 -4.13 -34.70
N PHE A 45 -11.38 -2.84 -34.86
CA PHE A 45 -12.34 -1.76 -34.85
C PHE A 45 -12.28 -0.93 -36.12
N THR A 46 -13.43 -0.74 -36.78
CA THR A 46 -13.62 0.16 -37.94
C THR A 46 -14.77 1.13 -37.62
N PRO A 47 -14.52 2.45 -37.55
CA PRO A 47 -15.59 3.43 -37.39
C PRO A 47 -16.61 3.37 -38.51
N THR A 48 -17.88 3.32 -38.18
CA THR A 48 -19.00 3.40 -39.11
C THR A 48 -19.79 4.68 -38.85
N LEU A 49 -20.39 5.25 -39.91
CA LEU A 49 -21.24 6.40 -39.85
C LEU A 49 -22.39 6.24 -40.86
N SER A 50 -23.61 6.39 -40.38
CA SER A 50 -24.79 6.55 -41.22
C SER A 50 -25.64 7.72 -40.74
N ALA A 51 -26.24 8.44 -41.68
CA ALA A 51 -27.15 9.55 -41.34
C ALA A 51 -28.28 9.65 -42.34
N SER A 52 -29.42 10.13 -41.83
CA SER A 52 -30.62 10.40 -42.66
C SER A 52 -31.38 11.60 -42.14
N ILE A 53 -32.13 12.26 -43.01
CA ILE A 53 -33.06 13.31 -42.66
C ILE A 53 -34.47 12.91 -43.10
N ASP A 54 -35.48 13.13 -42.26
CA ASP A 54 -36.82 12.65 -42.49
C ASP A 54 -37.64 13.51 -43.48
N ASN A 55 -37.28 14.77 -43.64
CA ASN A 55 -37.97 15.70 -44.54
C ASN A 55 -36.94 16.46 -45.39
N ASN A 56 -36.59 15.88 -46.55
CA ASN A 56 -35.59 16.43 -47.48
C ASN A 56 -36.12 17.51 -48.44
N ALA A 57 -37.46 17.74 -48.46
CA ALA A 57 -38.13 18.71 -49.31
C ALA A 57 -39.25 19.42 -48.53
N ALA A 58 -38.87 20.03 -47.42
CA ALA A 58 -39.82 20.74 -46.54
C ALA A 58 -40.44 21.91 -47.29
N SER A 59 -41.77 22.03 -47.27
CA SER A 59 -42.52 23.12 -47.90
C SER A 59 -43.64 23.62 -47.00
N VAL A 60 -43.97 24.87 -47.13
CA VAL A 60 -45.06 25.53 -46.34
C VAL A 60 -45.92 26.38 -47.28
N ASN A 61 -47.22 26.40 -47.06
CA ASN A 61 -48.16 27.30 -47.76
C ASN A 61 -48.06 28.70 -47.11
N GLY A 62 -47.45 29.65 -47.80
CA GLY A 62 -47.26 31.01 -47.32
C GLY A 62 -48.55 31.72 -46.99
N ASN A 63 -49.64 31.51 -47.73
CA ASN A 63 -50.95 32.12 -47.49
C ASN A 63 -51.56 31.65 -46.14
N GLN A 64 -51.35 30.39 -45.74
CA GLN A 64 -51.78 29.89 -44.45
C GLN A 64 -50.99 30.53 -43.30
N VAL A 65 -49.70 30.81 -43.51
CA VAL A 65 -48.85 31.50 -42.50
C VAL A 65 -49.25 32.96 -42.35
N ILE A 66 -49.42 33.68 -43.46
CA ILE A 66 -49.82 35.09 -43.47
C ILE A 66 -51.18 35.30 -42.84
N SER A 67 -52.12 34.39 -43.02
CA SER A 67 -53.49 34.42 -42.43
C SER A 67 -53.54 33.96 -40.99
N SER A 68 -52.46 33.44 -40.43
CA SER A 68 -52.39 33.05 -39.00
C SER A 68 -52.20 34.29 -38.09
N THR A 69 -52.62 34.19 -36.83
CA THR A 69 -52.58 35.29 -35.85
C THR A 69 -51.18 35.86 -35.68
N ASP A 70 -50.16 35.04 -35.62
CA ASP A 70 -48.79 35.42 -35.34
C ASP A 70 -47.93 35.58 -36.61
N LYS A 71 -48.47 35.19 -37.76
CA LYS A 71 -47.80 35.16 -39.06
C LYS A 71 -46.49 34.39 -39.07
N THR A 72 -46.38 33.38 -38.17
CA THR A 72 -45.18 32.55 -37.97
C THR A 72 -45.50 31.07 -38.22
N THR A 73 -44.48 30.33 -38.56
CA THR A 73 -44.54 28.83 -38.62
C THR A 73 -43.18 28.22 -38.32
N GLU A 74 -43.22 27.00 -37.77
CA GLU A 74 -42.06 26.13 -37.62
C GLU A 74 -42.19 24.89 -38.51
N ILE A 75 -41.09 24.51 -39.15
CA ILE A 75 -40.99 23.27 -39.92
C ILE A 75 -39.99 22.36 -39.16
N PRO A 76 -40.44 21.27 -38.59
CA PRO A 76 -39.54 20.31 -37.94
C PRO A 76 -38.79 19.47 -38.99
N LEU A 77 -37.54 19.21 -38.73
CA LEU A 77 -36.65 18.30 -39.43
C LEU A 77 -35.96 17.41 -38.42
N ASN A 78 -35.85 16.12 -38.67
CA ASN A 78 -35.13 15.23 -37.78
C ASN A 78 -33.90 14.64 -38.49
N LEU A 79 -32.73 14.97 -37.98
CA LEU A 79 -31.48 14.38 -38.43
C LEU A 79 -31.18 13.15 -37.56
N THR A 80 -31.21 11.99 -38.15
CA THR A 80 -30.89 10.73 -37.48
C THR A 80 -29.46 10.30 -37.86
N VAL A 81 -28.65 10.06 -36.83
CA VAL A 81 -27.23 9.65 -37.00
C VAL A 81 -26.99 8.36 -36.20
N ASN A 82 -26.24 7.43 -36.78
CA ASN A 82 -25.75 6.24 -36.12
C ASN A 82 -24.24 6.09 -36.39
N THR A 83 -23.46 6.02 -35.32
CA THR A 83 -22.02 5.79 -35.40
C THR A 83 -21.52 4.93 -34.24
N ASN A 84 -20.62 4.00 -34.53
CA ASN A 84 -19.86 3.26 -33.52
C ASN A 84 -18.55 3.99 -33.13
N ASN A 85 -18.24 5.14 -33.75
CA ASN A 85 -17.04 5.90 -33.43
C ASN A 85 -17.04 6.33 -31.96
N LYS A 86 -16.06 5.87 -31.19
CA LYS A 86 -15.94 6.08 -29.74
C LYS A 86 -15.81 7.56 -29.35
N THR A 87 -15.39 8.43 -30.26
CA THR A 87 -15.30 9.89 -30.07
C THR A 87 -16.50 10.66 -30.65
N GLY A 88 -17.51 9.94 -31.17
CA GLY A 88 -18.72 10.54 -31.70
C GLY A 88 -18.60 11.16 -33.08
N TYR A 89 -19.45 12.15 -33.37
CA TYR A 89 -19.53 12.81 -34.67
C TYR A 89 -19.77 14.32 -34.51
N THR A 90 -19.51 15.05 -35.61
CA THR A 90 -19.86 16.47 -35.76
C THR A 90 -20.74 16.63 -36.99
N ALA A 91 -21.91 17.26 -36.85
CA ALA A 91 -22.76 17.67 -37.95
C ALA A 91 -22.71 19.20 -38.12
N THR A 92 -22.40 19.66 -39.30
CA THR A 92 -22.44 21.08 -39.64
C THR A 92 -23.62 21.36 -40.60
N LEU A 93 -24.11 22.59 -40.56
CA LEU A 93 -25.17 23.11 -41.43
C LEU A 93 -24.69 24.36 -42.12
N ASN A 94 -25.02 24.48 -43.41
CA ASN A 94 -24.86 25.69 -44.21
C ASN A 94 -25.84 25.75 -45.40
N SER A 95 -26.05 26.94 -45.98
CA SER A 95 -26.71 27.06 -47.26
C SER A 95 -25.81 26.57 -48.39
N GLU A 96 -26.38 26.12 -49.53
CA GLU A 96 -25.63 25.58 -50.68
C GLU A 96 -24.66 26.60 -51.27
N THR A 97 -24.98 27.88 -51.14
CA THR A 97 -24.20 29.02 -51.58
C THR A 97 -24.06 30.03 -50.46
N ASP A 98 -23.40 31.15 -50.67
CA ASP A 98 -23.38 32.23 -49.66
C ASP A 98 -24.69 33.03 -49.63
N GLU A 99 -25.67 32.75 -50.50
CA GLU A 99 -27.03 33.29 -50.39
C GLU A 99 -27.78 32.59 -49.28
N THR A 100 -28.16 33.35 -48.26
CA THR A 100 -28.86 32.82 -47.05
C THR A 100 -30.34 33.13 -47.04
N ALA A 101 -30.86 33.87 -48.03
CA ALA A 101 -32.28 34.16 -48.14
C ALA A 101 -32.98 33.03 -48.92
N LEU A 102 -34.26 32.85 -48.65
CA LEU A 102 -35.16 32.16 -49.57
C LEU A 102 -35.41 33.10 -50.74
N VAL A 103 -35.07 32.66 -51.92
CA VAL A 103 -35.19 33.48 -53.19
C VAL A 103 -36.45 33.08 -53.92
N ASN A 104 -37.23 34.07 -54.31
CA ASN A 104 -38.40 33.87 -55.16
C ASN A 104 -37.94 33.67 -56.62
N ASN A 105 -38.08 32.47 -57.13
CA ASN A 105 -37.65 32.10 -58.49
C ASN A 105 -38.57 32.66 -59.61
N ASP A 106 -39.82 33.07 -59.21
CA ASP A 106 -40.81 33.63 -60.12
C ASP A 106 -40.87 35.15 -60.06
N SER A 107 -40.05 35.79 -59.24
CA SER A 107 -40.05 37.23 -59.00
C SER A 107 -39.36 38.01 -60.10
N THR A 108 -40.05 39.06 -60.57
CA THR A 108 -39.50 40.07 -61.47
C THR A 108 -38.75 41.21 -60.71
N THR A 109 -38.94 41.32 -59.39
CA THR A 109 -38.37 42.34 -58.52
C THR A 109 -37.22 41.86 -57.68
N GLY A 110 -36.93 40.52 -57.68
CA GLY A 110 -35.87 39.89 -56.89
C GLY A 110 -36.29 39.71 -55.42
N ALA A 111 -37.56 39.48 -55.14
CA ALA A 111 -38.11 39.29 -53.79
C ALA A 111 -37.43 38.15 -53.03
N LYS A 112 -37.16 38.40 -51.75
CA LYS A 112 -36.47 37.45 -50.85
C LYS A 112 -37.08 37.43 -49.46
N ILE A 113 -37.09 36.26 -48.83
CA ILE A 113 -37.24 36.10 -47.38
C ILE A 113 -35.87 36.02 -46.78
N LYS A 114 -35.43 37.06 -46.07
CA LYS A 114 -34.02 37.18 -45.61
C LYS A 114 -33.76 36.29 -44.38
N SER A 115 -32.52 35.84 -44.22
CA SER A 115 -32.09 35.28 -42.91
C SER A 115 -32.26 36.32 -41.82
N ILE A 116 -32.62 35.90 -40.61
CA ILE A 116 -32.51 36.78 -39.41
C ILE A 116 -31.06 37.24 -39.22
N SER A 117 -30.86 38.44 -38.67
CA SER A 117 -29.52 39.05 -38.51
C SER A 117 -28.86 38.65 -37.19
N SER A 118 -29.64 38.25 -36.20
CA SER A 118 -29.19 37.83 -34.87
C SER A 118 -30.06 36.68 -34.30
N ALA A 119 -29.54 35.95 -33.38
CA ALA A 119 -30.31 34.86 -32.73
C ALA A 119 -31.47 35.45 -31.89
N GLY A 120 -32.65 34.78 -31.96
CA GLY A 120 -33.84 35.20 -31.21
C GLY A 120 -34.96 34.19 -31.23
N LEU A 121 -36.06 34.50 -30.51
CA LEU A 121 -37.28 33.70 -30.51
C LEU A 121 -38.09 33.94 -31.82
N LEU A 122 -38.84 32.96 -32.24
CA LEU A 122 -39.62 33.08 -33.49
C LEU A 122 -40.56 34.27 -33.50
N GLY A 123 -41.20 34.59 -32.37
CA GLY A 123 -42.07 35.75 -32.23
C GLY A 123 -41.39 37.09 -32.47
N ASP A 124 -40.08 37.19 -32.21
CA ASP A 124 -39.27 38.40 -32.34
C ASP A 124 -38.75 38.63 -33.77
N PHE A 125 -38.98 37.72 -34.68
CA PHE A 125 -38.54 37.86 -36.06
C PHE A 125 -39.15 39.05 -36.74
N SER A 126 -38.35 39.75 -37.54
CA SER A 126 -38.87 40.75 -38.49
C SER A 126 -39.70 40.05 -39.56
N ASN A 127 -40.68 40.77 -40.12
CA ASN A 127 -41.46 40.24 -41.23
C ASN A 127 -40.58 39.83 -42.41
N ASN A 128 -40.93 38.75 -43.09
CA ASN A 128 -40.20 38.18 -44.26
C ASN A 128 -38.78 37.80 -43.88
N THR A 129 -38.63 37.14 -42.68
CA THR A 129 -37.35 36.53 -42.29
C THR A 129 -37.53 35.06 -41.86
N TRP A 130 -36.41 34.33 -41.91
CA TRP A 130 -36.34 32.95 -41.52
C TRP A 130 -35.03 32.62 -40.80
N GLY A 131 -35.02 31.59 -40.03
CA GLY A 131 -33.88 31.13 -39.28
C GLY A 131 -33.95 29.63 -38.97
N VAL A 132 -32.86 29.08 -38.40
CA VAL A 132 -32.73 27.67 -38.02
C VAL A 132 -32.51 27.53 -36.51
N LYS A 133 -33.15 26.54 -35.89
CA LYS A 133 -32.94 26.17 -34.50
C LYS A 133 -32.52 24.70 -34.40
N VAL A 134 -31.43 24.41 -33.71
CA VAL A 134 -30.96 23.05 -33.42
C VAL A 134 -31.45 22.61 -32.03
N SER A 135 -31.56 21.30 -31.79
CA SER A 135 -32.16 20.71 -30.58
C SER A 135 -31.61 21.24 -29.26
N THR A 136 -30.35 21.65 -29.23
CA THR A 136 -29.65 22.17 -28.04
C THR A 136 -29.86 23.67 -27.81
N SER A 137 -30.53 24.38 -28.71
CA SER A 137 -30.75 25.83 -28.64
C SER A 137 -32.19 26.16 -28.26
N THR A 138 -32.36 27.20 -27.46
CA THR A 138 -33.67 27.84 -27.22
C THR A 138 -34.07 28.83 -28.31
N ASN A 139 -33.10 29.47 -28.98
CA ASN A 139 -33.26 30.48 -29.97
C ASN A 139 -32.99 29.97 -31.40
N PHE A 140 -33.63 30.59 -32.37
CA PHE A 140 -33.26 30.47 -33.79
C PHE A 140 -31.99 31.23 -34.06
N SER A 141 -31.15 30.73 -34.91
CA SER A 141 -29.94 31.38 -35.42
C SER A 141 -30.09 31.79 -36.88
N PRO A 142 -29.32 32.78 -37.33
CA PRO A 142 -29.21 33.08 -38.75
C PRO A 142 -28.84 31.88 -39.59
N ILE A 143 -29.29 31.83 -40.83
CA ILE A 143 -28.92 30.77 -41.76
C ILE A 143 -27.42 30.90 -42.08
N PRO A 144 -26.62 29.87 -41.84
CA PRO A 144 -25.19 29.94 -42.08
C PRO A 144 -24.85 29.86 -43.57
N ARG A 145 -23.83 30.61 -44.00
CA ARG A 145 -23.33 30.66 -45.38
C ARG A 145 -22.51 29.43 -45.69
N LEU A 146 -22.32 29.13 -46.98
CA LEU A 146 -21.42 28.08 -47.42
C LEU A 146 -19.99 28.31 -46.87
N THR A 147 -19.50 29.52 -46.91
CA THR A 147 -18.16 29.90 -46.45
C THR A 147 -18.00 29.98 -44.92
N ALA A 148 -19.11 29.93 -44.18
CA ALA A 148 -19.15 29.94 -42.71
C ALA A 148 -20.21 29.01 -42.14
N PRO A 149 -20.00 27.66 -42.22
CA PRO A 149 -20.91 26.67 -41.72
C PRO A 149 -21.04 26.73 -40.19
N MET A 150 -22.22 26.45 -39.69
CA MET A 150 -22.52 26.33 -38.27
C MET A 150 -22.34 24.91 -37.78
N ASN A 151 -21.70 24.71 -36.65
CA ASN A 151 -21.74 23.42 -35.93
C ASN A 151 -23.13 23.22 -35.34
N ALA A 152 -23.93 22.34 -35.98
CA ALA A 152 -25.30 22.07 -35.57
C ALA A 152 -25.36 21.08 -34.42
N ILE A 153 -24.55 20.04 -34.47
CA ILE A 153 -24.49 18.96 -33.46
C ILE A 153 -23.04 18.54 -33.31
N ARG A 154 -22.60 18.30 -32.05
CA ARG A 154 -21.33 17.70 -31.75
C ARG A 154 -21.51 16.75 -30.57
N THR A 155 -21.15 15.48 -30.75
CA THR A 155 -21.11 14.47 -29.71
C THR A 155 -19.67 14.09 -29.38
N THR A 156 -19.46 13.47 -28.24
CA THR A 156 -18.13 13.03 -27.77
C THR A 156 -18.07 11.52 -27.54
N GLU A 157 -19.17 10.82 -27.82
CA GLU A 157 -19.33 9.38 -27.59
C GLU A 157 -20.05 8.75 -28.80
N LYS A 158 -19.93 7.42 -28.94
CA LYS A 158 -20.72 6.65 -29.90
C LYS A 158 -22.21 6.81 -29.66
N THR A 159 -23.01 6.74 -30.70
CA THR A 159 -24.47 6.71 -30.53
C THR A 159 -24.92 5.37 -29.94
N ASN A 160 -26.01 5.40 -29.16
CA ASN A 160 -26.67 4.20 -28.66
C ASN A 160 -27.74 3.75 -29.66
N GLY A 161 -27.33 3.08 -30.74
CA GLY A 161 -28.17 2.86 -31.92
C GLY A 161 -28.29 4.12 -32.77
N SER A 162 -29.47 4.38 -33.32
CA SER A 162 -29.76 5.59 -34.09
C SER A 162 -30.20 6.72 -33.18
N GLU A 163 -29.48 7.84 -33.20
CA GLU A 163 -29.77 9.03 -32.42
C GLU A 163 -30.44 10.10 -33.29
N THR A 164 -31.60 10.58 -32.89
CA THR A 164 -32.38 11.56 -33.64
C THR A 164 -32.28 12.93 -33.01
N ASN A 165 -31.84 13.91 -33.80
CA ASN A 165 -31.67 15.30 -33.41
C ASN A 165 -32.71 16.18 -34.12
N SER A 166 -33.54 16.88 -33.37
CA SER A 166 -34.54 17.78 -33.91
C SER A 166 -33.95 19.11 -34.34
N ILE A 167 -34.25 19.50 -35.55
CA ILE A 167 -33.90 20.79 -36.12
C ILE A 167 -35.18 21.46 -36.57
N LYS A 168 -35.31 22.76 -36.36
CA LYS A 168 -36.52 23.52 -36.74
C LYS A 168 -36.15 24.70 -37.64
N ILE A 169 -36.89 24.86 -38.73
CA ILE A 169 -36.85 26.05 -39.55
C ILE A 169 -38.01 26.95 -39.10
N GLY A 170 -37.72 28.18 -38.70
CA GLY A 170 -38.72 29.19 -38.32
C GLY A 170 -38.84 30.24 -39.40
N LEU A 171 -40.08 30.62 -39.72
CA LEU A 171 -40.42 31.69 -40.65
C LEU A 171 -41.39 32.66 -40.01
N LYS A 172 -41.27 33.93 -40.32
CA LYS A 172 -42.27 34.99 -40.10
C LYS A 172 -42.51 35.76 -41.39
N LEU A 173 -43.78 35.76 -41.83
CA LEU A 173 -44.15 36.36 -43.10
C LEU A 173 -44.93 37.69 -42.88
N GLY A 174 -44.91 38.61 -43.83
CA GLY A 174 -45.68 39.85 -43.79
C GLY A 174 -46.65 39.92 -44.98
N ASP A 175 -47.65 40.78 -44.82
CA ASP A 175 -48.73 40.94 -45.82
C ASP A 175 -48.22 41.44 -47.19
N ASN A 176 -47.07 42.09 -47.27
CA ASN A 176 -46.46 42.63 -48.47
C ASN A 176 -45.48 41.68 -49.17
N LEU A 177 -45.53 40.38 -48.88
CA LEU A 177 -44.71 39.39 -49.55
C LEU A 177 -45.22 39.20 -51.00
N GLU A 178 -44.31 39.32 -51.98
CA GLU A 178 -44.64 39.03 -53.40
C GLU A 178 -45.08 37.57 -53.57
N SER A 179 -46.08 37.32 -54.41
CA SER A 179 -46.49 35.96 -54.70
C SER A 179 -45.39 35.24 -55.49
N GLY A 180 -45.24 33.92 -55.23
CA GLY A 180 -44.25 33.10 -55.90
C GLY A 180 -43.67 31.99 -55.00
N ARG A 181 -42.74 31.25 -55.55
CA ARG A 181 -42.09 30.15 -54.86
C ARG A 181 -40.74 30.57 -54.34
N TYR A 182 -40.60 30.65 -53.01
CA TYR A 182 -39.37 31.01 -52.32
C TYR A 182 -38.61 29.73 -51.94
N THR A 183 -37.34 29.60 -52.36
CA THR A 183 -36.53 28.42 -52.13
C THR A 183 -35.12 28.75 -51.63
N ASN A 184 -34.60 27.90 -50.83
CA ASN A 184 -33.16 27.80 -50.54
C ASN A 184 -32.83 26.31 -50.26
N LYS A 185 -31.60 25.96 -50.35
CA LYS A 185 -31.12 24.61 -50.08
C LYS A 185 -30.12 24.64 -48.93
N LEU A 186 -30.41 23.86 -47.91
CA LEU A 186 -29.55 23.68 -46.73
C LEU A 186 -28.82 22.36 -46.87
N ILE A 187 -27.54 22.37 -46.52
CA ILE A 187 -26.65 21.22 -46.58
C ILE A 187 -26.22 20.84 -45.16
N PHE A 188 -26.45 19.58 -44.79
CA PHE A 188 -25.88 18.96 -43.58
C PHE A 188 -24.67 18.15 -43.98
N SER A 189 -23.52 18.44 -43.36
CA SER A 189 -22.29 17.66 -43.51
C SER A 189 -22.01 16.98 -42.18
N ILE A 190 -21.96 15.65 -42.16
CA ILE A 190 -21.75 14.84 -40.98
C ILE A 190 -20.42 14.10 -41.11
N LEU A 191 -19.56 14.24 -40.12
CA LEU A 191 -18.24 13.62 -40.10
C LEU A 191 -18.05 12.94 -38.74
N THR A 192 -17.44 11.76 -38.71
CA THR A 192 -16.93 11.20 -37.45
C THR A 192 -15.83 12.11 -36.89
N ASN A 193 -15.82 12.27 -35.59
CA ASN A 193 -14.70 12.95 -34.93
C ASN A 193 -13.40 12.17 -35.11
N ASN A 194 -12.26 12.83 -35.01
CA ASN A 194 -10.96 12.14 -35.01
C ASN A 194 -10.91 11.07 -33.96
N TYR A 195 -10.45 9.91 -34.32
CA TYR A 195 -10.31 8.75 -33.47
C TYR A 195 -8.90 8.17 -33.63
N ASP A 196 -8.16 8.17 -32.49
CA ASP A 196 -6.85 7.55 -32.45
C ASP A 196 -7.01 6.10 -32.02
N TYR A 197 -6.66 5.18 -32.90
CA TYR A 197 -6.71 3.75 -32.63
C TYR A 197 -5.69 3.37 -31.56
N THR A 198 -6.12 2.58 -30.61
CA THR A 198 -5.29 2.18 -29.46
C THR A 198 -5.21 0.66 -29.31
N ALA A 199 -4.00 0.15 -29.02
CA ALA A 199 -3.81 -1.19 -28.50
C ALA A 199 -3.91 -1.13 -26.97
N ILE A 200 -4.84 -1.87 -26.38
CA ILE A 200 -5.06 -1.91 -24.94
C ILE A 200 -4.88 -3.34 -24.46
N MET A 201 -3.97 -3.56 -23.49
CA MET A 201 -3.73 -4.87 -22.89
C MET A 201 -4.88 -5.24 -21.95
N THR A 202 -5.18 -6.52 -21.86
CA THR A 202 -6.17 -7.04 -20.91
C THR A 202 -5.80 -6.69 -19.46
N TYR A 203 -6.75 -6.80 -18.52
CA TYR A 203 -6.48 -6.49 -17.10
C TYR A 203 -5.40 -7.41 -16.50
N GLY A 204 -4.70 -6.91 -15.47
CA GLY A 204 -3.45 -7.50 -14.97
C GLY A 204 -3.54 -8.96 -14.57
N ASP A 205 -4.58 -9.37 -13.85
CA ASP A 205 -4.74 -10.75 -13.38
C ASP A 205 -4.95 -11.75 -14.55
N ASN A 206 -5.72 -11.35 -15.58
CA ASN A 206 -5.90 -12.16 -16.79
C ASN A 206 -4.60 -12.25 -17.59
N PHE A 207 -3.88 -11.13 -17.75
CA PHE A 207 -2.55 -11.13 -18.37
C PHE A 207 -1.60 -12.08 -17.64
N ASN A 208 -1.55 -12.01 -16.32
CA ASN A 208 -0.73 -12.91 -15.49
C ASN A 208 -1.06 -14.37 -15.73
N GLY A 209 -2.35 -14.73 -15.71
CA GLY A 209 -2.79 -16.10 -16.02
C GLY A 209 -2.33 -16.59 -17.40
N LYS A 210 -2.45 -15.73 -18.41
CA LYS A 210 -2.01 -16.03 -19.78
C LYS A 210 -0.48 -16.14 -19.89
N LEU A 211 0.26 -15.23 -19.27
CA LEU A 211 1.73 -15.29 -19.25
C LEU A 211 2.22 -16.60 -18.61
N ARG A 212 1.64 -16.97 -17.48
CA ARG A 212 1.96 -18.21 -16.75
C ARG A 212 1.59 -19.47 -17.54
N SER A 213 0.54 -19.43 -18.35
CA SER A 213 0.11 -20.54 -19.18
C SER A 213 1.12 -20.90 -20.28
N LEU A 214 2.01 -19.98 -20.66
CA LEU A 214 3.06 -20.24 -21.64
C LEU A 214 4.15 -21.18 -21.14
N GLU A 215 4.36 -21.24 -19.81
CA GLU A 215 5.40 -22.09 -19.22
C GLU A 215 4.99 -23.55 -19.11
N THR A 216 5.92 -24.42 -19.50
CA THR A 216 5.86 -25.87 -19.26
C THR A 216 6.83 -26.29 -18.15
N ALA A 217 6.97 -27.60 -17.91
CA ALA A 217 7.97 -28.12 -16.97
C ALA A 217 9.41 -27.78 -17.44
N THR A 218 9.65 -27.80 -18.74
CA THR A 218 10.99 -27.64 -19.36
C THR A 218 11.23 -26.23 -19.91
N ASN A 219 10.19 -25.53 -20.33
CA ASN A 219 10.31 -24.19 -20.92
C ASN A 219 9.87 -23.14 -19.93
N LYS A 220 10.80 -22.35 -19.41
CA LYS A 220 10.59 -21.27 -18.46
C LYS A 220 10.86 -19.91 -19.10
N ILE A 221 10.12 -18.89 -18.65
CA ILE A 221 10.32 -17.51 -19.11
C ILE A 221 11.47 -16.91 -18.30
N GLU A 222 12.49 -16.40 -19.02
CA GLU A 222 13.62 -15.68 -18.43
C GLU A 222 13.59 -14.18 -18.80
N HIS A 223 12.95 -13.85 -19.92
CA HIS A 223 12.88 -12.48 -20.46
C HIS A 223 11.46 -12.12 -20.89
N PHE A 224 11.13 -10.82 -20.85
CA PHE A 224 9.84 -10.30 -21.33
C PHE A 224 10.07 -9.02 -22.15
N LYS A 225 9.61 -8.97 -23.42
CA LYS A 225 9.73 -7.78 -24.26
C LYS A 225 8.78 -7.77 -25.45
N LYS A 226 8.66 -6.60 -26.10
CA LYS A 226 7.93 -6.44 -27.36
C LYS A 226 8.72 -7.03 -28.51
N SER A 227 8.04 -7.78 -29.40
CA SER A 227 8.60 -8.22 -30.70
C SER A 227 8.44 -7.13 -31.74
N ALA A 228 9.46 -6.99 -32.60
CA ALA A 228 9.39 -6.11 -33.77
C ALA A 228 8.58 -6.71 -34.93
N VAL A 229 8.31 -8.02 -34.89
CA VAL A 229 7.62 -8.76 -35.96
C VAL A 229 6.46 -9.59 -35.38
N ALA A 230 5.43 -9.77 -36.17
CA ALA A 230 4.30 -10.62 -35.82
C ALA A 230 4.72 -12.08 -35.66
N PRO A 231 4.11 -12.84 -34.70
CA PRO A 231 4.43 -14.24 -34.53
C PRO A 231 4.07 -15.09 -35.75
N ALA A 232 4.91 -16.07 -36.06
CA ALA A 232 4.55 -17.10 -37.03
C ALA A 232 3.42 -17.99 -36.49
N ALA A 233 2.59 -18.56 -37.34
CA ALA A 233 1.48 -19.44 -36.91
C ALA A 233 1.94 -20.63 -36.06
N SER A 234 3.17 -21.12 -36.25
CA SER A 234 3.78 -22.21 -35.48
C SER A 234 4.12 -21.86 -34.04
N MET A 235 4.11 -20.56 -33.66
CA MET A 235 4.45 -20.11 -32.32
C MET A 235 3.26 -20.19 -31.33
N ASN A 236 2.06 -20.59 -31.79
CA ASN A 236 0.86 -20.75 -30.96
C ASN A 236 0.58 -19.53 -30.09
N ALA A 237 0.75 -18.32 -30.63
CA ALA A 237 0.55 -17.08 -29.90
C ALA A 237 -0.91 -16.93 -29.47
N ILE A 238 -1.11 -16.47 -28.24
CA ILE A 238 -2.43 -16.25 -27.64
C ILE A 238 -2.76 -14.77 -27.58
N ASN A 239 -4.04 -14.44 -27.61
CA ASN A 239 -4.55 -13.07 -27.55
C ASN A 239 -4.54 -12.55 -26.10
N ILE A 240 -4.06 -11.31 -25.92
CA ILE A 240 -3.99 -10.63 -24.61
C ILE A 240 -4.54 -9.20 -24.65
N GLU A 241 -5.26 -8.84 -25.70
CA GLU A 241 -5.95 -7.56 -25.79
C GLU A 241 -7.16 -7.47 -24.85
N ASP A 242 -7.50 -6.24 -24.47
CA ASP A 242 -8.75 -5.88 -23.80
C ASP A 242 -9.91 -5.81 -24.82
N GLY A 243 -11.14 -5.99 -24.38
CA GLY A 243 -12.34 -5.85 -25.22
C GLY A 243 -12.52 -4.47 -25.85
N GLU A 244 -11.89 -3.43 -25.29
CA GLU A 244 -11.91 -2.07 -25.83
C GLU A 244 -10.69 -1.77 -26.75
N SER A 245 -9.80 -2.74 -26.95
CA SER A 245 -8.64 -2.59 -27.84
C SER A 245 -9.07 -2.53 -29.29
N ASP A 246 -8.43 -1.65 -30.07
CA ASP A 246 -8.66 -1.53 -31.50
C ASP A 246 -7.73 -2.43 -32.33
N TYR A 247 -6.71 -3.01 -31.68
CA TYR A 247 -5.74 -3.92 -32.27
C TYR A 247 -5.64 -5.21 -31.47
N GLU A 248 -5.37 -6.31 -32.18
CA GLU A 248 -4.95 -7.55 -31.52
C GLU A 248 -3.60 -7.37 -30.83
N ILE A 249 -3.42 -8.02 -29.68
CA ILE A 249 -2.15 -8.15 -29.01
C ILE A 249 -1.85 -9.62 -28.80
N LYS A 250 -0.80 -10.12 -29.44
CA LYS A 250 -0.37 -11.52 -29.37
C LYS A 250 0.70 -11.71 -28.31
N LEU A 251 0.66 -12.80 -27.59
CA LEU A 251 1.67 -13.21 -26.59
C LEU A 251 2.11 -14.65 -26.87
N TRP A 252 3.42 -14.91 -26.83
CA TRP A 252 3.98 -16.27 -26.98
C TRP A 252 5.32 -16.40 -26.27
N LEU A 253 5.75 -17.63 -26.02
CA LEU A 253 7.08 -17.94 -25.51
C LEU A 253 7.95 -18.50 -26.65
N ASP A 254 9.08 -17.86 -26.93
CA ASP A 254 10.14 -18.44 -27.73
C ASP A 254 11.03 -19.29 -26.81
N SER A 255 11.01 -20.61 -27.05
CA SER A 255 11.79 -21.57 -26.25
C SER A 255 13.29 -21.52 -26.53
N THR A 256 13.72 -20.87 -27.60
CA THR A 256 15.12 -20.80 -28.03
C THR A 256 15.89 -19.80 -27.16
N ASP A 257 15.31 -18.64 -26.91
CA ASP A 257 15.89 -17.57 -26.08
C ASP A 257 15.15 -17.34 -24.76
N LYS A 258 14.13 -18.19 -24.47
CA LYS A 258 13.31 -18.17 -23.25
C LYS A 258 12.58 -16.83 -23.01
N THR A 259 12.27 -16.13 -24.09
CA THR A 259 11.61 -14.83 -24.04
C THR A 259 10.10 -14.96 -24.24
N ALA A 260 9.33 -14.42 -23.32
CA ALA A 260 7.93 -14.15 -23.55
C ALA A 260 7.82 -12.85 -24.38
N TYR A 261 7.46 -13.00 -25.63
CA TYR A 261 7.24 -11.90 -26.54
C TYR A 261 5.77 -11.51 -26.62
N TYR A 262 5.52 -10.20 -26.71
CA TYR A 262 4.22 -9.73 -27.18
C TYR A 262 4.38 -8.91 -28.45
N TYR A 263 3.34 -8.89 -29.28
CA TYR A 263 3.30 -8.12 -30.49
C TYR A 263 1.96 -7.45 -30.72
N THR A 264 1.99 -6.21 -31.15
CA THR A 264 0.87 -5.46 -31.72
C THR A 264 1.43 -4.45 -32.71
N GLU A 265 0.61 -4.04 -33.70
CA GLU A 265 1.02 -3.10 -34.75
C GLU A 265 1.45 -1.72 -34.19
N PRO A 266 0.68 -1.06 -33.28
CA PRO A 266 1.12 0.19 -32.65
C PRO A 266 2.40 0.03 -31.84
N GLU A 267 3.24 1.06 -31.89
CA GLU A 267 4.46 1.11 -31.07
C GLU A 267 4.15 1.06 -29.58
N LYS A 268 3.15 1.86 -29.14
CA LYS A 268 2.71 1.93 -27.75
C LYS A 268 1.54 1.00 -27.45
N VAL A 269 1.52 0.44 -26.25
CA VAL A 269 0.43 -0.36 -25.72
C VAL A 269 -0.06 0.27 -24.42
N TYR A 270 -1.33 0.65 -24.40
CA TYR A 270 -1.96 1.10 -23.17
C TYR A 270 -2.21 -0.07 -22.23
N LEU A 271 -1.83 0.08 -20.97
CA LEU A 271 -2.23 -0.87 -19.95
C LEU A 271 -3.69 -0.62 -19.53
N ASN A 272 -4.37 -1.70 -19.12
CA ASN A 272 -5.73 -1.61 -18.57
C ASN A 272 -5.77 -0.74 -17.31
N LYS A 273 -6.93 -0.13 -17.02
CA LYS A 273 -7.16 0.62 -15.76
C LYS A 273 -6.78 -0.18 -14.52
N ASP A 274 -7.07 -1.48 -14.53
CA ASP A 274 -6.64 -2.43 -13.52
C ASP A 274 -5.48 -3.29 -14.05
N SER A 275 -4.26 -2.86 -13.72
CA SER A 275 -3.02 -3.58 -14.02
C SER A 275 -2.47 -4.30 -12.78
N SER A 276 -3.34 -4.52 -11.77
CA SER A 276 -2.96 -5.27 -10.57
C SER A 276 -2.53 -6.69 -10.93
N ARG A 277 -1.55 -7.22 -10.19
CA ARG A 277 -1.03 -8.58 -10.35
C ARG A 277 -0.42 -8.93 -11.72
N MET A 278 -0.15 -7.97 -12.59
CA MET A 278 0.27 -8.24 -13.98
C MET A 278 1.47 -9.19 -14.08
N PHE A 279 2.48 -9.03 -13.22
CA PHE A 279 3.64 -9.92 -13.11
C PHE A 279 3.74 -10.57 -11.72
N PHE A 280 2.63 -10.66 -11.00
CA PHE A 280 2.59 -11.19 -9.64
C PHE A 280 2.92 -12.67 -9.58
N ARG A 281 3.70 -13.07 -8.56
CA ARG A 281 4.03 -14.45 -8.22
C ARG A 281 3.93 -14.67 -6.71
N PHE A 282 3.37 -15.79 -6.28
CA PHE A 282 3.48 -16.26 -4.90
C PHE A 282 4.87 -16.83 -4.62
N ASP A 283 5.36 -16.73 -3.39
CA ASP A 283 6.73 -17.14 -3.03
C ASP A 283 7.02 -18.63 -3.30
N ASP A 284 6.04 -19.49 -3.09
CA ASP A 284 6.11 -20.96 -3.30
C ASP A 284 5.83 -21.39 -4.75
N GLU A 285 5.56 -20.47 -5.64
CA GLU A 285 5.13 -20.77 -6.99
C GLU A 285 6.31 -20.81 -7.98
N GLU A 286 6.33 -21.85 -8.84
CA GLU A 286 7.40 -22.05 -9.83
C GLU A 286 7.18 -21.34 -11.18
N LYS A 287 5.94 -20.88 -11.46
CA LYS A 287 5.61 -20.16 -12.70
C LYS A 287 6.17 -18.73 -12.67
N ILE A 288 6.71 -18.29 -13.80
CA ILE A 288 7.34 -16.96 -14.00
C ILE A 288 8.44 -16.61 -12.98
N LYS A 289 8.96 -17.59 -12.25
CA LYS A 289 10.00 -17.43 -11.23
C LYS A 289 11.33 -16.94 -11.80
N ASN A 290 11.64 -17.31 -13.05
CA ASN A 290 12.94 -17.13 -13.63
C ASN A 290 13.11 -15.84 -14.44
N ILE A 291 12.10 -14.97 -14.51
CA ILE A 291 12.22 -13.70 -15.21
C ILE A 291 13.31 -12.84 -14.55
N GLN A 292 14.34 -12.50 -15.33
CA GLN A 292 15.55 -11.78 -14.91
C GLN A 292 15.56 -10.34 -15.40
N ASP A 293 14.91 -10.09 -16.54
CA ASP A 293 14.78 -8.75 -17.12
C ASP A 293 13.45 -8.58 -17.88
N MET A 294 13.02 -7.32 -18.00
CA MET A 294 11.78 -6.93 -18.65
C MET A 294 12.00 -5.62 -19.41
N ASP A 295 11.60 -5.58 -20.68
CA ASP A 295 11.48 -4.33 -21.44
C ASP A 295 10.02 -3.86 -21.46
N LEU A 296 9.74 -2.82 -20.69
CA LEU A 296 8.42 -2.20 -20.54
C LEU A 296 8.35 -0.82 -21.23
N SER A 297 9.33 -0.47 -22.04
CA SER A 297 9.47 0.85 -22.67
C SER A 297 8.30 1.26 -23.56
N ASN A 298 7.59 0.27 -24.11
CA ASN A 298 6.42 0.48 -24.96
C ASN A 298 5.08 0.54 -24.19
N PHE A 299 5.09 0.36 -22.87
CA PHE A 299 3.88 0.45 -22.05
C PHE A 299 3.50 1.91 -21.80
N ASP A 300 2.24 2.24 -22.04
CA ASP A 300 1.62 3.50 -21.64
C ASP A 300 0.69 3.26 -20.45
N THR A 301 1.03 3.81 -19.29
CA THR A 301 0.30 3.62 -18.04
C THR A 301 -0.64 4.78 -17.70
N SER A 302 -0.80 5.75 -18.59
CA SER A 302 -1.59 6.98 -18.34
C SER A 302 -3.09 6.74 -18.06
N LYS A 303 -3.58 5.53 -18.32
CA LYS A 303 -4.96 5.09 -18.01
C LYS A 303 -5.06 4.26 -16.73
N VAL A 304 -3.92 3.85 -16.13
CA VAL A 304 -3.89 2.93 -14.98
C VAL A 304 -4.31 3.63 -13.70
N THR A 305 -5.19 3.00 -12.93
CA THR A 305 -5.63 3.46 -11.62
C THR A 305 -5.25 2.51 -10.49
N ASN A 306 -4.95 1.24 -10.80
CA ASN A 306 -4.62 0.19 -9.85
C ASN A 306 -3.36 -0.57 -10.28
N MET A 307 -2.28 -0.46 -9.47
CA MET A 307 -1.01 -1.17 -9.66
C MET A 307 -0.69 -2.12 -8.48
N ARG A 308 -1.73 -2.53 -7.73
CA ARG A 308 -1.56 -3.44 -6.60
C ARG A 308 -0.79 -4.68 -7.02
N THR A 309 0.27 -5.04 -6.28
CA THR A 309 1.08 -6.26 -6.47
C THR A 309 1.62 -6.45 -7.90
N MET A 310 1.76 -5.37 -8.69
CA MET A 310 2.06 -5.48 -10.12
C MET A 310 3.34 -6.29 -10.42
N PHE A 311 4.39 -6.12 -9.60
CA PHE A 311 5.68 -6.81 -9.76
C PHE A 311 6.04 -7.70 -8.56
N SER A 312 5.12 -7.88 -7.61
CA SER A 312 5.40 -8.61 -6.37
C SER A 312 5.81 -10.06 -6.62
N GLY A 313 6.87 -10.51 -5.94
CA GLY A 313 7.39 -11.87 -6.03
C GLY A 313 8.32 -12.15 -7.22
N MET A 314 8.73 -11.11 -7.98
CA MET A 314 9.69 -11.24 -9.08
C MET A 314 11.12 -11.43 -8.54
N SER A 315 11.38 -12.60 -7.94
CA SER A 315 12.56 -12.86 -7.12
C SER A 315 13.90 -12.93 -7.85
N LYS A 316 13.89 -13.09 -9.19
CA LYS A 316 15.09 -13.13 -10.02
C LYS A 316 15.36 -11.83 -10.78
N LEU A 317 14.40 -10.89 -10.78
CA LEU A 317 14.54 -9.64 -11.51
C LEU A 317 15.63 -8.78 -10.86
N THR A 318 16.64 -8.38 -11.65
CA THR A 318 17.81 -7.63 -11.18
C THR A 318 17.74 -6.13 -11.49
N ASN A 319 17.01 -5.77 -12.54
CA ASN A 319 16.82 -4.38 -12.98
C ASN A 319 15.38 -4.18 -13.49
N LEU A 320 14.80 -3.02 -13.18
CA LEU A 320 13.44 -2.65 -13.60
C LEU A 320 13.42 -1.16 -13.97
N ASN A 321 13.24 -0.87 -15.28
CA ASN A 321 13.13 0.49 -15.79
C ASN A 321 11.65 0.88 -15.92
N LEU A 322 11.23 1.87 -15.14
CA LEU A 322 9.87 2.41 -15.11
C LEU A 322 9.82 3.91 -15.47
N SER A 323 10.84 4.43 -16.12
CA SER A 323 10.97 5.86 -16.44
C SER A 323 9.85 6.40 -17.35
N ASN A 324 9.16 5.52 -18.08
CA ASN A 324 8.01 5.85 -18.94
C ASN A 324 6.65 5.71 -18.22
N PHE A 325 6.64 5.28 -16.95
CA PHE A 325 5.38 5.07 -16.22
C PHE A 325 4.78 6.41 -15.77
N ASP A 326 3.57 6.71 -16.24
CA ASP A 326 2.70 7.76 -15.69
C ASP A 326 1.82 7.17 -14.61
N THR A 327 2.04 7.56 -13.36
CA THR A 327 1.26 7.11 -12.20
C THR A 327 0.26 8.16 -11.68
N SER A 328 0.04 9.24 -12.42
CA SER A 328 -0.78 10.40 -12.01
C SER A 328 -2.25 10.07 -11.70
N LYS A 329 -2.75 8.92 -12.18
CA LYS A 329 -4.10 8.42 -11.91
C LYS A 329 -4.15 7.26 -10.93
N VAL A 330 -2.99 6.74 -10.51
CA VAL A 330 -2.92 5.56 -9.65
C VAL A 330 -3.35 5.90 -8.23
N THR A 331 -4.24 5.08 -7.69
CA THR A 331 -4.77 5.22 -6.33
C THR A 331 -4.33 4.09 -5.40
N ASN A 332 -3.81 2.99 -5.93
CA ASN A 332 -3.42 1.81 -5.17
C ASN A 332 -2.08 1.25 -5.65
N MET A 333 -1.08 1.25 -4.74
CA MET A 333 0.27 0.69 -4.94
C MET A 333 0.63 -0.36 -3.88
N PHE A 334 -0.39 -0.96 -3.24
CA PHE A 334 -0.24 -2.00 -2.23
C PHE A 334 0.63 -3.15 -2.74
N TYR A 335 1.73 -3.50 -2.03
CA TYR A 335 2.68 -4.58 -2.38
C TYR A 335 3.32 -4.48 -3.78
N MET A 336 3.36 -3.31 -4.44
CA MET A 336 3.73 -3.20 -5.85
C MET A 336 5.09 -3.83 -6.18
N PHE A 337 6.09 -3.67 -5.31
CA PHE A 337 7.47 -4.18 -5.47
C PHE A 337 7.87 -5.16 -4.37
N SER A 338 6.90 -5.73 -3.65
CA SER A 338 7.20 -6.64 -2.53
C SER A 338 7.88 -7.93 -3.00
N SER A 339 8.78 -8.47 -2.17
CA SER A 339 9.46 -9.77 -2.42
C SER A 339 10.25 -9.80 -3.74
N MET A 340 11.05 -8.75 -3.98
CA MET A 340 11.98 -8.66 -5.11
C MET A 340 13.44 -8.65 -4.61
N PRO A 341 13.94 -9.74 -4.02
CA PRO A 341 15.21 -9.76 -3.29
C PRO A 341 16.46 -9.56 -4.17
N SER A 342 16.37 -9.80 -5.47
CA SER A 342 17.51 -9.65 -6.38
C SER A 342 17.60 -8.26 -7.04
N LEU A 343 16.61 -7.38 -6.85
CA LEU A 343 16.60 -6.06 -7.45
C LEU A 343 17.63 -5.16 -6.78
N THR A 344 18.59 -4.65 -7.56
CA THR A 344 19.69 -3.82 -7.05
C THR A 344 19.50 -2.33 -7.34
N THR A 345 18.70 -1.99 -8.34
CA THR A 345 18.41 -0.60 -8.74
C THR A 345 16.92 -0.42 -9.02
N LEU A 346 16.35 0.70 -8.58
CA LEU A 346 14.97 1.08 -8.85
C LEU A 346 14.87 2.60 -8.99
N ASN A 347 14.52 3.09 -10.17
CA ASN A 347 14.29 4.51 -10.43
C ASN A 347 12.79 4.81 -10.43
N LEU A 348 12.35 5.64 -9.47
CA LEU A 348 10.95 6.05 -9.30
C LEU A 348 10.76 7.57 -9.49
N SER A 349 11.72 8.26 -10.13
CA SER A 349 11.70 9.72 -10.28
C SER A 349 10.50 10.25 -11.10
N SER A 350 9.89 9.40 -11.96
CA SER A 350 8.67 9.71 -12.73
C SER A 350 7.37 9.51 -11.95
N PHE A 351 7.43 8.91 -10.74
CA PHE A 351 6.22 8.54 -10.01
C PHE A 351 5.52 9.75 -9.39
N VAL A 352 4.24 9.89 -9.67
CA VAL A 352 3.32 10.84 -9.05
C VAL A 352 2.41 10.08 -8.09
N THR A 353 2.49 10.37 -6.79
CA THR A 353 1.80 9.59 -5.75
C THR A 353 0.70 10.34 -5.02
N SER A 354 0.38 11.56 -5.43
CA SER A 354 -0.58 12.45 -4.73
C SER A 354 -2.01 11.90 -4.61
N LYS A 355 -2.39 10.91 -5.43
CA LYS A 355 -3.70 10.24 -5.38
C LYS A 355 -3.66 8.87 -4.73
N VAL A 356 -2.48 8.38 -4.36
CA VAL A 356 -2.33 7.04 -3.78
C VAL A 356 -2.87 7.01 -2.36
N LYS A 357 -3.71 6.02 -2.08
CA LYS A 357 -4.36 5.82 -0.77
C LYS A 357 -3.73 4.69 0.05
N SER A 358 -3.07 3.74 -0.60
CA SER A 358 -2.43 2.61 0.06
C SER A 358 -1.05 2.34 -0.51
N MET A 359 -0.04 2.29 0.38
CA MET A 359 1.35 1.94 0.11
C MET A 359 1.86 0.83 1.05
N ASP A 360 0.94 0.13 1.74
CA ASP A 360 1.30 -0.97 2.62
C ASP A 360 2.18 -1.97 1.88
N SER A 361 3.30 -2.36 2.51
CA SER A 361 4.25 -3.35 2.00
C SER A 361 4.85 -3.06 0.61
N MET A 362 4.82 -1.81 0.13
CA MET A 362 5.19 -1.47 -1.26
C MET A 362 6.60 -1.93 -1.63
N PHE A 363 7.57 -1.83 -0.71
CA PHE A 363 8.97 -2.20 -0.94
C PHE A 363 9.46 -3.35 -0.04
N ARG A 364 8.52 -4.09 0.59
CA ARG A 364 8.86 -5.16 1.52
C ARG A 364 9.74 -6.24 0.85
N GLY A 365 10.83 -6.63 1.53
CA GLY A 365 11.68 -7.76 1.10
C GLY A 365 12.56 -7.50 -0.11
N MET A 366 12.86 -6.23 -0.41
CA MET A 366 13.84 -5.84 -1.43
C MET A 366 15.25 -5.85 -0.81
N SER A 367 15.74 -7.02 -0.46
CA SER A 367 16.91 -7.20 0.39
C SER A 367 18.25 -6.85 -0.25
N SER A 368 18.35 -6.75 -1.59
CA SER A 368 19.59 -6.35 -2.30
C SER A 368 19.64 -4.87 -2.66
N LEU A 369 18.55 -4.11 -2.48
CA LEU A 369 18.53 -2.68 -2.80
C LEU A 369 19.33 -1.89 -1.74
N THR A 370 20.34 -1.13 -2.18
CA THR A 370 21.22 -0.36 -1.29
C THR A 370 20.81 1.10 -1.12
N THR A 371 20.14 1.66 -2.11
CA THR A 371 19.70 3.06 -2.12
C THR A 371 18.26 3.15 -2.64
N LEU A 372 17.43 4.00 -2.00
CA LEU A 372 16.07 4.24 -2.43
C LEU A 372 15.77 5.75 -2.33
N ASP A 373 15.63 6.40 -3.49
CA ASP A 373 15.21 7.80 -3.57
C ASP A 373 13.71 7.90 -3.83
N LEU A 374 12.99 8.44 -2.86
CA LEU A 374 11.55 8.70 -2.91
C LEU A 374 11.24 10.20 -2.86
N SER A 375 12.17 11.05 -3.29
CA SER A 375 11.98 12.51 -3.33
C SER A 375 10.82 12.97 -4.25
N SER A 376 10.40 12.13 -5.19
CA SER A 376 9.21 12.36 -6.03
C SER A 376 7.88 12.02 -5.33
N PHE A 377 7.93 11.31 -4.18
CA PHE A 377 6.73 10.83 -3.49
C PHE A 377 6.10 11.92 -2.64
N HIS A 378 4.88 12.29 -2.95
CA HIS A 378 4.02 13.15 -2.13
C HIS A 378 2.78 12.35 -1.74
N THR A 379 2.54 12.14 -0.42
CA THR A 379 1.65 11.09 0.07
C THR A 379 0.45 11.56 0.92
N PRO A 380 -0.24 12.68 0.59
CA PRO A 380 -1.24 13.32 1.47
C PRO A 380 -2.50 12.46 1.70
N GLN A 381 -2.76 11.46 0.86
CA GLN A 381 -3.93 10.59 0.97
C GLN A 381 -3.63 9.20 1.53
N VAL A 382 -2.35 8.90 1.80
CA VAL A 382 -1.96 7.57 2.31
C VAL A 382 -2.34 7.45 3.78
N THR A 383 -3.13 6.43 4.11
CA THR A 383 -3.58 6.17 5.48
C THR A 383 -2.85 5.00 6.13
N ASN A 384 -2.19 4.15 5.36
CA ASN A 384 -1.52 2.94 5.84
C ASN A 384 -0.15 2.78 5.18
N MET A 385 0.93 2.81 6.00
CA MET A 385 2.32 2.60 5.61
C MET A 385 2.94 1.36 6.29
N ARG A 386 2.09 0.45 6.78
CA ARG A 386 2.52 -0.79 7.44
C ARG A 386 3.43 -1.60 6.51
N TYR A 387 4.52 -2.19 7.06
CA TYR A 387 5.50 -3.02 6.34
C TYR A 387 6.19 -2.34 5.15
N MET A 388 6.06 -1.03 4.92
CA MET A 388 6.44 -0.39 3.66
C MET A 388 7.89 -0.67 3.24
N PHE A 389 8.83 -0.67 4.19
CA PHE A 389 10.27 -0.92 3.96
C PHE A 389 10.77 -2.16 4.70
N LYS A 390 9.85 -3.04 5.16
CA LYS A 390 10.24 -4.22 5.93
C LYS A 390 11.23 -5.11 5.16
N ASP A 391 12.25 -5.61 5.87
CA ASP A 391 13.25 -6.57 5.37
C ASP A 391 14.10 -6.05 4.18
N MET A 392 14.30 -4.73 4.06
CA MET A 392 15.26 -4.13 3.14
C MET A 392 16.65 -4.12 3.77
N SER A 393 17.23 -5.30 3.98
CA SER A 393 18.41 -5.51 4.85
C SER A 393 19.70 -4.86 4.35
N SER A 394 19.85 -4.64 3.03
CA SER A 394 21.03 -3.99 2.44
C SER A 394 20.88 -2.46 2.29
N LEU A 395 19.74 -1.88 2.63
CA LEU A 395 19.49 -0.46 2.44
C LEU A 395 20.38 0.39 3.35
N THR A 396 21.21 1.24 2.75
CA THR A 396 22.13 2.16 3.45
C THR A 396 21.68 3.62 3.39
N THR A 397 20.89 3.98 2.37
CA THR A 397 20.36 5.33 2.19
C THR A 397 18.91 5.30 1.71
N ILE A 398 18.10 6.17 2.32
CA ILE A 398 16.71 6.39 1.94
C ILE A 398 16.38 7.88 2.00
N ASN A 399 15.67 8.40 0.99
CA ASN A 399 15.20 9.78 0.97
C ASN A 399 13.67 9.82 1.09
N LEU A 400 13.18 10.33 2.24
CA LEU A 400 11.76 10.46 2.58
C LEU A 400 11.33 11.93 2.70
N SER A 401 12.09 12.88 2.15
CA SER A 401 11.94 14.33 2.42
C SER A 401 10.59 14.91 2.03
N ASN A 402 9.88 14.32 1.07
CA ASN A 402 8.59 14.79 0.57
C ASN A 402 7.40 13.94 1.02
N PHE A 403 7.63 12.98 1.94
CA PHE A 403 6.52 12.22 2.52
C PHE A 403 5.61 13.12 3.37
N ASP A 404 4.34 13.14 3.04
CA ASP A 404 3.29 13.70 3.88
C ASP A 404 2.59 12.57 4.61
N THR A 405 2.79 12.50 5.93
CA THR A 405 2.23 11.44 6.77
C THR A 405 1.02 11.88 7.59
N SER A 406 0.51 13.08 7.36
CA SER A 406 -0.59 13.71 8.12
C SER A 406 -1.94 12.95 8.08
N SER A 407 -2.09 12.00 7.15
CA SER A 407 -3.25 11.12 7.06
C SER A 407 -2.99 9.69 7.52
N VAL A 408 -1.74 9.36 7.89
CA VAL A 408 -1.36 7.98 8.24
C VAL A 408 -1.83 7.62 9.64
N THR A 409 -2.50 6.47 9.74
CA THR A 409 -2.98 5.91 11.01
C THR A 409 -2.20 4.68 11.48
N ASN A 410 -1.50 4.00 10.57
CA ASN A 410 -0.73 2.80 10.89
C ASN A 410 0.67 2.86 10.27
N MET A 411 1.71 2.85 11.14
CA MET A 411 3.13 2.78 10.77
C MET A 411 3.80 1.52 11.32
N SER A 412 3.00 0.52 11.77
CA SER A 412 3.57 -0.68 12.37
C SER A 412 4.49 -1.41 11.39
N VAL A 413 5.61 -1.93 11.90
CA VAL A 413 6.56 -2.76 11.14
C VAL A 413 7.22 -2.03 9.96
N MET A 414 7.10 -0.68 9.87
CA MET A 414 7.47 0.09 8.68
C MET A 414 8.93 -0.09 8.25
N PHE A 415 9.86 -0.09 9.20
CA PHE A 415 11.31 -0.26 8.95
C PHE A 415 11.88 -1.54 9.56
N GLN A 416 11.04 -2.53 9.92
CA GLN A 416 11.53 -3.78 10.50
C GLN A 416 12.56 -4.45 9.60
N GLY A 417 13.72 -4.82 10.18
CA GLY A 417 14.77 -5.56 9.46
C GLY A 417 15.59 -4.73 8.45
N VAL A 418 15.48 -3.39 8.48
CA VAL A 418 16.34 -2.49 7.71
C VAL A 418 17.69 -2.36 8.45
N SER A 419 18.47 -3.44 8.42
CA SER A 419 19.59 -3.66 9.34
C SER A 419 20.88 -2.93 8.98
N SER A 420 21.06 -2.46 7.73
CA SER A 420 22.25 -1.76 7.27
C SER A 420 22.18 -0.24 7.36
N LEU A 421 20.99 0.33 7.59
CA LEU A 421 20.79 1.78 7.66
C LEU A 421 21.35 2.35 8.96
N THR A 422 22.27 3.31 8.84
CA THR A 422 22.95 3.93 10.00
C THR A 422 22.29 5.23 10.46
N ASN A 423 21.58 5.92 9.58
CA ASN A 423 20.88 7.18 9.86
C ASN A 423 19.51 7.19 9.17
N LEU A 424 18.48 7.63 9.87
CA LEU A 424 17.10 7.75 9.36
C LEU A 424 16.54 9.12 9.73
N ASN A 425 16.24 9.94 8.71
CA ASN A 425 15.63 11.26 8.90
C ASN A 425 14.10 11.16 8.78
N LEU A 426 13.39 11.45 9.87
CA LEU A 426 11.94 11.49 9.99
C LEU A 426 11.43 12.88 10.39
N SER A 427 12.21 13.94 10.17
CA SER A 427 11.89 15.29 10.64
C SER A 427 10.62 15.90 10.02
N ASN A 428 10.16 15.38 8.90
CA ASN A 428 8.92 15.80 8.23
C ASN A 428 7.69 14.91 8.56
N PHE A 429 7.87 13.86 9.40
CA PHE A 429 6.75 12.97 9.73
C PHE A 429 5.78 13.64 10.72
N ASP A 430 4.52 13.75 10.34
CA ASP A 430 3.39 14.03 11.22
C ASP A 430 2.80 12.70 11.69
N THR A 431 2.86 12.44 13.00
CA THR A 431 2.37 11.18 13.58
C THR A 431 1.11 11.35 14.42
N SER A 432 0.48 12.54 14.40
CA SER A 432 -0.66 12.91 15.26
C SER A 432 -1.88 11.99 15.13
N LYS A 433 -2.05 11.33 13.97
CA LYS A 433 -3.14 10.36 13.73
C LYS A 433 -2.73 8.90 13.85
N VAL A 434 -1.45 8.64 14.09
CA VAL A 434 -0.94 7.25 14.16
C VAL A 434 -1.42 6.58 15.45
N THR A 435 -2.06 5.43 15.30
CA THR A 435 -2.56 4.62 16.43
C THR A 435 -1.71 3.39 16.70
N ASN A 436 -0.93 2.92 15.72
CA ASN A 436 -0.08 1.74 15.86
C ASN A 436 1.33 2.01 15.33
N MET A 437 2.33 1.90 16.22
CA MET A 437 3.76 2.00 15.94
C MET A 437 4.53 0.73 16.31
N SER A 438 3.82 -0.40 16.53
CA SER A 438 4.47 -1.65 16.93
C SER A 438 5.52 -2.09 15.91
N SER A 439 6.66 -2.55 16.42
CA SER A 439 7.80 -3.03 15.62
C SER A 439 8.32 -2.03 14.56
N MET A 440 8.02 -0.72 14.66
CA MET A 440 8.35 0.26 13.62
C MET A 440 9.83 0.26 13.26
N PHE A 441 10.72 0.11 14.25
CA PHE A 441 12.19 0.10 14.06
C PHE A 441 12.83 -1.25 14.43
N TYR A 442 12.03 -2.31 14.54
CA TYR A 442 12.51 -3.64 14.96
C TYR A 442 13.69 -4.11 14.09
N GLY A 443 14.82 -4.50 14.73
CA GLY A 443 15.98 -5.08 14.05
C GLY A 443 16.77 -4.11 13.17
N MET A 444 16.63 -2.79 13.35
CA MET A 444 17.51 -1.79 12.72
C MET A 444 18.88 -1.75 13.45
N SER A 445 19.62 -2.83 13.34
CA SER A 445 20.79 -3.10 14.17
C SER A 445 21.99 -2.16 13.97
N SER A 446 22.09 -1.50 12.80
CA SER A 446 23.15 -0.54 12.50
C SER A 446 22.79 0.92 12.80
N LEU A 447 21.55 1.21 13.20
CA LEU A 447 21.08 2.57 13.44
C LEU A 447 21.79 3.20 14.63
N THR A 448 22.46 4.35 14.40
CA THR A 448 23.25 5.04 15.42
C THR A 448 22.60 6.32 15.95
N THR A 449 21.72 6.90 15.16
CA THR A 449 21.00 8.14 15.50
C THR A 449 19.51 8.04 15.13
N LEU A 450 18.64 8.56 15.99
CA LEU A 450 17.21 8.64 15.75
C LEU A 450 16.63 9.83 16.52
N ASN A 451 15.92 10.72 15.81
CA ASN A 451 15.34 11.93 16.39
C ASN A 451 13.81 11.87 16.32
N PHE A 452 13.15 12.05 17.47
CA PHE A 452 11.70 12.04 17.63
C PHE A 452 11.11 13.41 18.00
N SER A 453 11.85 14.50 17.87
CA SER A 453 11.42 15.82 18.38
C SER A 453 10.06 16.31 17.83
N ASN A 454 9.64 15.83 16.67
CA ASN A 454 8.37 16.17 16.02
C ASN A 454 7.30 15.05 16.10
N PHE A 455 7.59 13.94 16.80
CA PHE A 455 6.60 12.87 16.95
C PHE A 455 5.55 13.25 17.98
N ASP A 456 4.28 13.19 17.56
CA ASP A 456 3.11 13.19 18.44
C ASP A 456 2.61 11.76 18.60
N THR A 457 2.68 11.22 19.81
CA THR A 457 2.26 9.84 20.10
C THR A 457 0.95 9.76 20.89
N SER A 458 0.25 10.88 21.07
CA SER A 458 -0.97 10.99 21.88
C SER A 458 -2.14 10.13 21.40
N SER A 459 -2.08 9.62 20.17
CA SER A 459 -3.08 8.70 19.60
C SER A 459 -2.62 7.23 19.60
N VAL A 460 -1.37 6.93 19.95
CA VAL A 460 -0.79 5.59 19.85
C VAL A 460 -1.28 4.69 20.97
N THR A 461 -1.73 3.48 20.60
CA THR A 461 -2.21 2.46 21.55
C THR A 461 -1.29 1.25 21.66
N ASP A 462 -0.42 1.02 20.67
CA ASP A 462 0.48 -0.12 20.58
C ASP A 462 1.90 0.34 20.19
N MET A 463 2.86 0.11 21.11
CA MET A 463 4.30 0.36 20.92
C MET A 463 5.13 -0.91 21.14
N GLY A 464 4.50 -2.09 21.17
CA GLY A 464 5.19 -3.35 21.34
C GLY A 464 6.31 -3.53 20.31
N HIS A 465 7.46 -4.03 20.75
CA HIS A 465 8.64 -4.27 19.90
C HIS A 465 9.21 -3.04 19.15
N MET A 466 8.78 -1.80 19.45
CA MET A 466 9.10 -0.63 18.62
C MET A 466 10.60 -0.46 18.36
N PHE A 467 11.47 -0.69 19.34
CA PHE A 467 12.93 -0.58 19.24
C PHE A 467 13.64 -1.91 19.46
N ASN A 468 12.93 -3.03 19.39
CA ASN A 468 13.52 -4.35 19.63
C ASN A 468 14.69 -4.61 18.65
N GLY A 469 15.86 -4.92 19.18
CA GLY A 469 17.05 -5.22 18.39
C GLY A 469 17.73 -4.01 17.71
N VAL A 470 17.41 -2.77 18.12
CA VAL A 470 18.14 -1.56 17.69
C VAL A 470 19.46 -1.48 18.49
N SER A 471 20.40 -2.36 18.17
CA SER A 471 21.52 -2.69 19.03
C SER A 471 22.71 -1.71 18.96
N SER A 472 22.79 -0.84 17.96
CA SER A 472 23.88 0.14 17.81
C SER A 472 23.60 1.51 18.42
N LEU A 473 22.34 1.80 18.75
CA LEU A 473 21.94 3.08 19.33
C LEU A 473 22.48 3.22 20.76
N THR A 474 23.14 4.35 21.05
CA THR A 474 23.74 4.60 22.37
C THR A 474 22.90 5.51 23.26
N THR A 475 22.10 6.36 22.66
CA THR A 475 21.22 7.31 23.38
C THR A 475 19.83 7.29 22.75
N LEU A 476 18.79 7.31 23.60
CA LEU A 476 17.41 7.39 23.15
C LEU A 476 16.64 8.36 24.06
N ASN A 477 16.15 9.45 23.46
CA ASN A 477 15.34 10.45 24.15
C ASN A 477 13.88 10.35 23.68
N LEU A 478 13.01 9.98 24.61
CA LEU A 478 11.56 9.84 24.40
C LEU A 478 10.75 10.83 25.29
N SER A 479 11.37 11.92 25.72
CA SER A 479 10.76 12.88 26.66
C SER A 479 9.51 13.59 26.14
N ASN A 480 9.25 13.52 24.82
CA ASN A 480 8.04 14.06 24.20
C ASN A 480 6.96 13.00 23.90
N PHE A 481 7.22 11.72 24.24
CA PHE A 481 6.23 10.66 24.01
C PHE A 481 5.09 10.76 25.03
N ASP A 482 3.88 10.90 24.54
CA ASP A 482 2.67 10.66 25.31
C ASP A 482 2.27 9.18 25.15
N THR A 483 2.35 8.43 26.24
CA THR A 483 2.01 7.00 26.28
C THR A 483 0.71 6.70 27.02
N SER A 484 -0.08 7.73 27.35
CA SER A 484 -1.31 7.62 28.14
C SER A 484 -2.39 6.70 27.57
N LYS A 485 -2.32 6.39 26.27
CA LYS A 485 -3.23 5.44 25.61
C LYS A 485 -2.58 4.08 25.30
N VAL A 486 -1.29 3.92 25.56
CA VAL A 486 -0.56 2.70 25.24
C VAL A 486 -0.97 1.56 26.15
N THR A 487 -1.29 0.41 25.60
CA THR A 487 -1.69 -0.80 26.33
C THR A 487 -0.67 -1.94 26.22
N ASP A 488 0.23 -1.87 25.23
CA ASP A 488 1.24 -2.89 24.96
C ASP A 488 2.63 -2.26 24.77
N THR A 489 3.59 -2.62 25.65
CA THR A 489 5.00 -2.25 25.59
C THR A 489 5.92 -3.48 25.58
N GLU A 490 5.35 -4.65 25.29
CA GLU A 490 6.07 -5.91 25.19
C GLU A 490 7.30 -5.77 24.27
N TYR A 491 8.49 -6.22 24.73
CA TYR A 491 9.77 -6.15 24.00
C TYR A 491 10.19 -4.75 23.51
N MET A 492 9.61 -3.65 23.99
CA MET A 492 9.80 -2.32 23.39
C MET A 492 11.27 -1.93 23.22
N PHE A 493 12.14 -2.20 24.21
CA PHE A 493 13.58 -1.88 24.19
C PHE A 493 14.46 -3.13 24.20
N ASN A 494 13.90 -4.31 23.93
CA ASN A 494 14.61 -5.57 24.00
C ASN A 494 15.84 -5.57 23.07
N GLY A 495 16.98 -6.03 23.59
CA GLY A 495 18.22 -6.19 22.79
C GLY A 495 18.90 -4.88 22.37
N MET A 496 18.57 -3.74 22.98
CA MET A 496 19.31 -2.48 22.77
C MET A 496 20.64 -2.50 23.54
N SER A 497 21.51 -3.40 23.16
CA SER A 497 22.70 -3.81 23.91
C SER A 497 23.79 -2.74 24.09
N ARG A 498 23.78 -1.66 23.27
CA ARG A 498 24.72 -0.54 23.37
C ARG A 498 24.12 0.71 24.01
N LEU A 499 22.86 0.68 24.39
CA LEU A 499 22.17 1.84 24.99
C LEU A 499 22.76 2.18 26.35
N THR A 500 23.25 3.41 26.53
CA THR A 500 23.79 3.93 27.78
C THR A 500 22.91 5.00 28.42
N THR A 501 22.06 5.65 27.63
CA THR A 501 21.15 6.70 28.10
C THR A 501 19.75 6.48 27.54
N LEU A 502 18.75 6.42 28.42
CA LEU A 502 17.34 6.27 28.10
C LEU A 502 16.52 7.24 28.97
N ASN A 503 15.74 8.12 28.34
CA ASN A 503 14.87 9.06 29.04
C ASN A 503 13.39 8.65 28.82
N LEU A 504 12.74 8.24 29.93
CA LEU A 504 11.34 7.80 29.99
C LEU A 504 10.50 8.74 30.89
N SER A 505 10.94 9.96 31.13
CA SER A 505 10.31 10.86 32.11
C SER A 505 8.85 11.25 31.79
N SER A 506 8.44 11.13 30.50
CA SER A 506 7.08 11.42 30.06
C SER A 506 6.17 10.18 29.99
N PHE A 507 6.70 8.98 30.29
CA PHE A 507 5.93 7.75 30.15
C PHE A 507 4.81 7.67 31.19
N ASP A 508 3.59 7.52 30.73
CA ASP A 508 2.42 7.12 31.50
C ASP A 508 2.11 5.66 31.15
N THR A 509 2.23 4.77 32.15
CA THR A 509 2.02 3.32 31.94
C THR A 509 0.73 2.81 32.59
N SER A 510 -0.15 3.71 33.04
CA SER A 510 -1.37 3.38 33.77
C SER A 510 -2.36 2.47 33.04
N ARG A 511 -2.23 2.36 31.71
CA ARG A 511 -3.05 1.48 30.86
C ARG A 511 -2.32 0.25 30.32
N VAL A 512 -1.04 0.13 30.61
CA VAL A 512 -0.21 -0.97 30.06
C VAL A 512 -0.55 -2.28 30.76
N THR A 513 -0.85 -3.31 29.98
CA THR A 513 -1.16 -4.66 30.46
C THR A 513 -0.04 -5.66 30.24
N LYS A 514 0.90 -5.38 29.32
CA LYS A 514 2.04 -6.23 28.99
C LYS A 514 3.33 -5.44 29.03
N MET A 515 4.27 -5.88 29.88
CA MET A 515 5.62 -5.33 30.01
C MET A 515 6.71 -6.40 29.86
N ASN A 516 6.32 -7.63 29.48
CA ASN A 516 7.27 -8.72 29.35
C ASN A 516 8.37 -8.37 28.34
N PHE A 517 9.62 -8.72 28.68
CA PHE A 517 10.83 -8.44 27.90
C PHE A 517 11.12 -6.95 27.62
N MET A 518 10.41 -5.99 28.23
CA MET A 518 10.50 -4.57 27.85
C MET A 518 11.93 -4.04 27.81
N PHE A 519 12.79 -4.38 28.77
CA PHE A 519 14.19 -3.95 28.86
C PHE A 519 15.21 -5.11 28.76
N ASN A 520 14.76 -6.30 28.33
CA ASN A 520 15.63 -7.45 28.25
C ASN A 520 16.86 -7.19 27.37
N GLY A 521 18.06 -7.46 27.90
CA GLY A 521 19.32 -7.32 27.13
C GLY A 521 19.78 -5.88 26.92
N VAL A 522 19.26 -4.89 27.65
CA VAL A 522 19.77 -3.52 27.66
C VAL A 522 21.02 -3.48 28.58
N SER A 523 22.05 -4.19 28.16
CA SER A 523 23.18 -4.59 29.02
C SER A 523 24.18 -3.49 29.37
N LYS A 524 24.23 -2.38 28.64
CA LYS A 524 25.13 -1.25 28.90
C LYS A 524 24.55 -0.15 29.78
N LEU A 525 23.25 -0.17 30.00
CA LEU A 525 22.58 0.83 30.83
C LEU A 525 22.99 0.64 32.31
N THR A 526 23.49 1.70 32.94
CA THR A 526 23.92 1.68 34.35
C THR A 526 22.90 2.28 35.31
N ASN A 527 21.95 3.07 34.78
CA ASN A 527 20.87 3.69 35.55
C ASN A 527 19.57 3.63 34.73
N LEU A 528 18.47 3.21 35.39
CA LEU A 528 17.13 3.17 34.83
C LEU A 528 16.15 3.78 35.81
N ASN A 529 15.49 4.88 35.42
CA ASN A 529 14.48 5.53 36.25
C ASN A 529 13.08 5.05 35.84
N LEU A 530 12.40 4.35 36.76
CA LEU A 530 11.04 3.83 36.59
C LEU A 530 10.07 4.45 37.63
N SER A 531 10.43 5.57 38.26
CA SER A 531 9.65 6.17 39.37
C SER A 531 8.25 6.65 38.95
N ASN A 532 8.02 6.89 37.66
CA ASN A 532 6.73 7.28 37.07
C ASN A 532 5.92 6.10 36.50
N PHE A 533 6.44 4.85 36.63
CA PHE A 533 5.72 3.69 36.13
C PHE A 533 4.58 3.29 37.06
N ASP A 534 3.37 3.31 36.57
CA ASP A 534 2.20 2.67 37.16
C ASP A 534 2.03 1.28 36.55
N THR A 535 2.10 0.24 37.38
CA THR A 535 2.02 -1.15 36.93
C THR A 535 0.75 -1.86 37.37
N SER A 536 -0.23 -1.10 37.89
CA SER A 536 -1.47 -1.64 38.49
C SER A 536 -2.36 -2.44 37.54
N GLU A 537 -2.19 -2.27 36.19
CA GLU A 537 -2.92 -3.04 35.18
C GLU A 537 -2.07 -4.14 34.54
N VAL A 538 -0.79 -4.28 34.90
CA VAL A 538 0.12 -5.23 34.27
C VAL A 538 -0.18 -6.67 34.72
N LEU A 539 -0.28 -7.58 33.72
CA LEU A 539 -0.55 -9.00 33.92
C LEU A 539 0.69 -9.88 33.74
N ASP A 540 1.64 -9.45 32.91
CA ASP A 540 2.84 -10.20 32.55
C ASP A 540 4.08 -9.30 32.65
N MET A 541 5.01 -9.65 33.58
CA MET A 541 6.31 -9.01 33.76
C MET A 541 7.49 -9.97 33.47
N GLY A 542 7.21 -11.12 32.84
CA GLY A 542 8.24 -12.09 32.53
C GLY A 542 9.40 -11.45 31.73
N HIS A 543 10.64 -11.72 32.14
CA HIS A 543 11.85 -11.19 31.51
C HIS A 543 11.97 -9.65 31.42
N MET A 544 11.11 -8.88 32.10
CA MET A 544 11.04 -7.42 31.92
C MET A 544 12.38 -6.72 32.05
N LEU A 545 13.22 -7.11 33.01
CA LEU A 545 14.53 -6.52 33.33
C LEU A 545 15.69 -7.50 33.12
N SER A 546 15.47 -8.61 32.43
CA SER A 546 16.47 -9.65 32.19
C SER A 546 17.73 -9.10 31.51
N ASN A 547 18.89 -9.63 31.87
CA ASN A 547 20.17 -9.35 31.22
C ASN A 547 20.59 -7.86 31.22
N MET A 548 20.09 -7.07 32.16
CA MET A 548 20.58 -5.72 32.41
C MET A 548 21.88 -5.78 33.27
N SER A 549 22.90 -6.39 32.73
CA SER A 549 24.08 -6.85 33.46
C SER A 549 24.93 -5.73 34.09
N ASN A 550 24.85 -4.49 33.60
CA ASN A 550 25.60 -3.34 34.15
C ASN A 550 24.76 -2.46 35.07
N LEU A 551 23.47 -2.77 35.30
CA LEU A 551 22.63 -2.00 36.20
C LEU A 551 23.04 -2.23 37.64
N THR A 552 23.43 -1.16 38.35
CA THR A 552 23.92 -1.24 39.73
C THR A 552 22.87 -0.87 40.78
N THR A 553 21.87 -0.08 40.40
CA THR A 553 20.77 0.36 41.26
C THR A 553 19.46 0.24 40.53
N LEU A 554 18.41 -0.13 41.25
CA LEU A 554 17.05 -0.30 40.70
C LEU A 554 16.02 0.13 41.75
N ASN A 555 15.18 1.10 41.42
CA ASN A 555 14.07 1.55 42.25
C ASN A 555 12.73 1.03 41.68
N LEU A 556 12.06 0.17 42.44
CA LEU A 556 10.77 -0.43 42.11
C LEU A 556 9.64 0.03 43.03
N SER A 557 9.85 1.12 43.78
CA SER A 557 8.90 1.57 44.84
C SER A 557 7.52 1.96 44.28
N SER A 558 7.42 2.30 43.00
CA SER A 558 6.14 2.62 42.34
C SER A 558 5.39 1.39 41.80
N PHE A 559 6.00 0.18 41.86
CA PHE A 559 5.40 -1.00 41.25
C PHE A 559 4.26 -1.55 42.09
N ASP A 560 3.09 -1.69 41.53
CA ASP A 560 1.98 -2.52 42.01
C ASP A 560 1.94 -3.81 41.21
N THR A 561 2.17 -4.95 41.85
CA THR A 561 2.20 -6.27 41.23
C THR A 561 0.98 -7.12 41.53
N SER A 562 -0.08 -6.53 42.08
CA SER A 562 -1.25 -7.25 42.61
C SER A 562 -2.03 -8.04 41.52
N LYS A 563 -1.94 -7.64 40.26
CA LYS A 563 -2.56 -8.34 39.11
C LYS A 563 -1.61 -9.25 38.35
N VAL A 564 -0.32 -9.21 38.63
CA VAL A 564 0.71 -9.93 37.83
C VAL A 564 0.57 -11.44 38.07
N THR A 565 0.51 -12.18 36.95
CA THR A 565 0.41 -13.66 36.94
C THR A 565 1.70 -14.35 36.58
N LYS A 566 2.64 -13.65 35.91
CA LYS A 566 3.94 -14.18 35.47
C LYS A 566 5.06 -13.21 35.84
N MET A 567 6.09 -13.74 36.49
CA MET A 567 7.33 -13.04 36.88
C MET A 567 8.57 -13.87 36.53
N ASP A 568 8.43 -14.87 35.64
CA ASP A 568 9.56 -15.71 35.25
C ASP A 568 10.67 -14.87 34.64
N SER A 569 11.91 -15.15 35.10
CA SER A 569 13.12 -14.47 34.63
C SER A 569 13.12 -12.93 34.77
N MET A 570 12.23 -12.33 35.58
CA MET A 570 12.10 -10.86 35.66
C MET A 570 13.41 -10.15 35.94
N PHE A 571 14.29 -10.72 36.77
CA PHE A 571 15.61 -10.17 37.15
C PHE A 571 16.77 -11.07 36.67
N TYR A 572 16.53 -11.95 35.71
CA TYR A 572 17.53 -12.88 35.18
C TYR A 572 18.79 -12.15 34.69
N GLY A 573 19.98 -12.57 35.15
CA GLY A 573 21.26 -12.07 34.65
C GLY A 573 21.60 -10.62 35.05
N MET A 574 20.95 -10.05 36.08
CA MET A 574 21.31 -8.72 36.62
C MET A 574 22.55 -8.82 37.51
N SER A 575 23.67 -9.15 36.91
CA SER A 575 24.90 -9.59 37.61
C SER A 575 25.61 -8.49 38.40
N SER A 576 25.37 -7.20 38.12
CA SER A 576 25.98 -6.08 38.83
C SER A 576 25.12 -5.52 39.98
N LEU A 577 23.87 -5.95 40.09
CA LEU A 577 22.96 -5.44 41.14
C LEU A 577 23.34 -6.03 42.51
N THR A 578 23.66 -5.18 43.47
CA THR A 578 24.10 -5.60 44.79
C THR A 578 22.97 -5.66 45.82
N THR A 579 21.91 -4.91 45.62
CA THR A 579 20.72 -4.86 46.51
C THR A 579 19.46 -4.70 45.67
N ILE A 580 18.36 -5.30 46.14
CA ILE A 580 17.04 -5.14 45.55
C ILE A 580 15.98 -4.99 46.64
N ASN A 581 15.07 -4.03 46.52
CA ASN A 581 13.94 -3.86 47.40
C ASN A 581 12.64 -4.34 46.73
N LEU A 582 12.05 -5.41 47.27
CA LEU A 582 10.82 -6.04 46.76
C LEU A 582 9.68 -5.94 47.81
N SER A 583 9.79 -5.05 48.81
CA SER A 583 8.85 -4.99 49.93
C SER A 583 7.40 -4.65 49.53
N ASN A 584 7.20 -4.02 48.39
CA ASN A 584 5.88 -3.69 47.82
C ASN A 584 5.32 -4.75 46.83
N PHE A 585 6.08 -5.83 46.55
CA PHE A 585 5.62 -6.85 45.64
C PHE A 585 4.51 -7.71 46.27
N ASN A 586 3.38 -7.80 45.60
CA ASN A 586 2.31 -8.74 45.87
C ASN A 586 2.36 -9.86 44.85
N THR A 587 2.66 -11.09 45.29
CA THR A 587 2.83 -12.24 44.39
C THR A 587 1.67 -13.23 44.47
N SER A 588 0.56 -12.87 45.15
CA SER A 588 -0.56 -13.77 45.41
C SER A 588 -1.29 -14.30 44.16
N GLN A 589 -1.07 -13.69 42.97
CA GLN A 589 -1.63 -14.13 41.71
C GLN A 589 -0.58 -14.84 40.80
N VAL A 590 0.69 -14.84 41.20
CA VAL A 590 1.77 -15.34 40.37
C VAL A 590 1.76 -16.88 40.33
N THR A 591 1.82 -17.42 39.11
CA THR A 591 1.83 -18.87 38.86
C THR A 591 3.20 -19.37 38.37
N ASN A 592 4.05 -18.48 37.84
CA ASN A 592 5.37 -18.79 37.31
C ASN A 592 6.42 -17.82 37.83
N MET A 593 7.42 -18.35 38.55
CA MET A 593 8.61 -17.63 39.08
C MET A 593 9.92 -18.30 38.62
N GLY A 594 9.88 -19.15 37.59
CA GLY A 594 11.06 -19.81 37.08
C GLY A 594 12.17 -18.82 36.71
N SER A 595 13.41 -19.09 37.11
CA SER A 595 14.59 -18.25 36.83
C SER A 595 14.50 -16.79 37.29
N MET A 596 13.55 -16.40 38.16
CA MET A 596 13.28 -15.00 38.51
C MET A 596 14.53 -14.24 38.95
N PHE A 597 15.42 -14.88 39.76
CA PHE A 597 16.65 -14.30 40.27
C PHE A 597 17.92 -15.00 39.71
N TYR A 598 17.81 -15.76 38.65
CA TYR A 598 18.93 -16.48 38.03
C TYR A 598 20.09 -15.51 37.72
N GLY A 599 21.32 -15.87 38.13
CA GLY A 599 22.52 -15.13 37.74
C GLY A 599 22.69 -13.74 38.38
N MET A 600 21.95 -13.41 39.46
CA MET A 600 22.18 -12.21 40.24
C MET A 600 23.41 -12.38 41.17
N SER A 601 24.56 -12.57 40.51
CA SER A 601 25.81 -13.02 41.17
C SER A 601 26.44 -12.02 42.14
N SER A 602 26.10 -10.72 42.04
CA SER A 602 26.56 -9.70 43.01
C SER A 602 25.66 -9.52 44.23
N LEU A 603 24.47 -10.10 44.19
CA LEU A 603 23.49 -9.94 45.29
C LEU A 603 23.95 -10.71 46.54
N THR A 604 24.04 -10.03 47.68
CA THR A 604 24.48 -10.63 48.97
C THR A 604 23.34 -10.95 49.88
N THR A 605 22.21 -10.27 49.77
CA THR A 605 21.00 -10.46 50.57
C THR A 605 19.76 -10.39 49.68
N LEU A 606 18.74 -11.19 49.99
CA LEU A 606 17.46 -11.19 49.29
C LEU A 606 16.32 -11.36 50.32
N ASN A 607 15.46 -10.36 50.44
CA ASN A 607 14.30 -10.39 51.29
C ASN A 607 13.03 -10.75 50.50
N LEU A 608 12.44 -11.90 50.82
CA LEU A 608 11.24 -12.44 50.18
C LEU A 608 10.08 -12.62 51.21
N SER A 609 10.14 -11.93 52.36
CA SER A 609 9.20 -12.14 53.46
C SER A 609 7.73 -11.83 53.15
N ASN A 610 7.48 -11.04 52.08
CA ASN A 610 6.15 -10.70 51.57
C ASN A 610 5.68 -11.57 50.40
N PHE A 611 6.51 -12.52 49.93
CA PHE A 611 6.13 -13.35 48.77
C PHE A 611 5.10 -14.42 49.19
N ASP A 612 3.93 -14.39 48.55
CA ASP A 612 2.95 -15.47 48.60
C ASP A 612 3.19 -16.39 47.37
N THR A 613 3.56 -17.63 47.64
CA THR A 613 3.85 -18.64 46.59
C THR A 613 2.78 -19.71 46.46
N SER A 614 1.61 -19.49 47.07
CA SER A 614 0.54 -20.51 47.17
C SER A 614 -0.02 -20.95 45.81
N LYS A 615 0.09 -20.11 44.78
CA LYS A 615 -0.34 -20.43 43.38
C LYS A 615 0.80 -20.80 42.46
N VAL A 616 2.05 -20.72 42.88
CA VAL A 616 3.22 -20.93 42.04
C VAL A 616 3.35 -22.42 41.70
N MET A 617 3.45 -22.70 40.40
CA MET A 617 3.64 -24.03 39.84
C MET A 617 5.09 -24.29 39.38
N ASP A 618 5.79 -23.25 38.96
CA ASP A 618 7.18 -23.33 38.44
C ASP A 618 8.12 -22.43 39.26
N MET A 619 9.13 -23.03 39.88
CA MET A 619 10.24 -22.39 40.59
C MET A 619 11.59 -22.85 40.03
N SER A 620 11.61 -23.41 38.80
CA SER A 620 12.85 -23.91 38.20
C SER A 620 13.90 -22.81 38.12
N ALA A 621 15.15 -23.14 38.45
CA ALA A 621 16.31 -22.24 38.41
C ALA A 621 16.11 -20.88 39.14
N MET A 622 15.12 -20.74 40.02
CA MET A 622 14.72 -19.45 40.61
C MET A 622 15.90 -18.74 41.29
N PHE A 623 16.77 -19.46 41.97
CA PHE A 623 17.95 -18.96 42.71
C PHE A 623 19.28 -19.51 42.14
N ALA A 624 19.28 -19.97 40.91
CA ALA A 624 20.46 -20.50 40.28
C ALA A 624 21.51 -19.39 40.05
N ASP A 625 22.79 -19.73 40.11
CA ASP A 625 23.94 -18.86 39.88
C ASP A 625 23.99 -17.57 40.75
N MET A 626 23.37 -17.60 41.94
CA MET A 626 23.51 -16.58 42.97
C MET A 626 24.73 -16.91 43.85
N SER A 627 25.93 -16.62 43.33
CA SER A 627 27.21 -17.10 43.93
C SER A 627 27.62 -16.33 45.20
N ASN A 628 27.17 -15.08 45.39
CA ASN A 628 27.48 -14.25 46.57
C ASN A 628 26.45 -14.28 47.68
N LEU A 629 25.31 -14.93 47.45
CA LEU A 629 24.29 -15.06 48.47
C LEU A 629 24.76 -16.03 49.56
N THR A 630 24.72 -15.62 50.84
CA THR A 630 25.15 -16.47 51.97
C THR A 630 24.00 -17.17 52.67
N ILE A 631 22.87 -16.50 52.77
CA ILE A 631 21.67 -16.98 53.44
C ILE A 631 20.46 -16.71 52.54
N LEU A 632 19.61 -17.72 52.39
CA LEU A 632 18.34 -17.59 51.68
C LEU A 632 17.18 -17.95 52.63
N ASP A 633 16.25 -17.02 52.86
CA ASP A 633 15.10 -17.23 53.70
C ASP A 633 13.84 -17.49 52.86
N LEU A 634 13.36 -18.73 52.86
CA LEU A 634 12.14 -19.23 52.23
C LEU A 634 11.08 -19.66 53.23
N SER A 635 11.13 -19.11 54.44
CA SER A 635 10.28 -19.57 55.56
C SER A 635 8.78 -19.36 55.31
N ASN A 636 8.41 -18.43 54.46
CA ASN A 636 7.02 -18.16 54.04
C ASN A 636 6.58 -18.89 52.76
N PHE A 637 7.47 -19.66 52.10
CA PHE A 637 7.14 -20.32 50.85
C PHE A 637 6.15 -21.46 51.06
N ASN A 638 5.07 -21.45 50.27
CA ASN A 638 4.12 -22.55 50.13
C ASN A 638 4.40 -23.26 48.78
N THR A 639 4.80 -24.52 48.85
CA THR A 639 5.18 -25.32 47.68
C THR A 639 4.13 -26.36 47.30
N SER A 640 2.90 -26.26 47.82
CA SER A 640 1.84 -27.24 47.62
C SER A 640 1.41 -27.43 46.15
N GLN A 641 1.55 -26.38 45.32
CA GLN A 641 1.19 -26.39 43.91
C GLN A 641 2.42 -26.59 43.00
N VAL A 642 3.65 -26.61 43.53
CA VAL A 642 4.87 -26.61 42.74
C VAL A 642 5.08 -27.96 42.05
N THR A 643 5.28 -27.93 40.75
CA THR A 643 5.54 -29.10 39.90
C THR A 643 6.98 -29.18 39.39
N ASN A 644 7.71 -28.05 39.41
CA ASN A 644 9.05 -27.93 38.87
C ASN A 644 9.97 -27.10 39.78
N VAL A 645 11.05 -27.72 40.24
CA VAL A 645 12.15 -27.09 40.98
C VAL A 645 13.51 -27.48 40.39
N GLY A 646 13.54 -27.96 39.15
CA GLY A 646 14.81 -28.29 38.48
C GLY A 646 15.75 -27.09 38.51
N TYR A 647 17.02 -27.32 38.80
CA TYR A 647 18.07 -26.28 38.90
C TYR A 647 17.81 -25.19 39.93
N MET A 648 16.85 -25.29 40.84
CA MET A 648 16.38 -24.18 41.72
C MET A 648 17.50 -23.46 42.42
N PHE A 649 18.50 -24.18 42.96
CA PHE A 649 19.68 -23.66 43.66
C PHE A 649 20.99 -23.98 42.89
N TYR A 650 20.94 -24.34 41.66
CA TYR A 650 22.08 -24.71 40.80
C TYR A 650 23.17 -23.64 40.83
N LEU A 651 24.44 -24.08 40.73
CA LEU A 651 25.57 -23.22 40.45
C LEU A 651 26.38 -23.79 39.28
N GLN A 652 26.69 -22.95 38.29
CA GLN A 652 27.42 -23.39 37.11
C GLN A 652 28.84 -23.85 37.42
N ASP A 653 29.43 -24.70 36.57
CA ASP A 653 30.77 -25.29 36.83
C ASP A 653 31.87 -24.23 36.91
N GLY A 654 31.80 -23.13 36.19
CA GLY A 654 32.75 -22.03 36.25
C GLY A 654 32.76 -21.26 37.56
N ASP A 655 31.69 -21.29 38.33
CA ASP A 655 31.50 -20.55 39.56
C ASP A 655 31.52 -21.43 40.83
N LYS A 656 31.78 -22.74 40.71
CA LYS A 656 31.78 -23.69 41.82
C LYS A 656 32.74 -23.32 42.97
N LEU A 657 33.78 -22.55 42.73
CA LEU A 657 34.72 -22.05 43.74
C LEU A 657 34.26 -20.74 44.42
N LYS A 658 33.20 -20.13 43.87
CA LYS A 658 32.62 -18.87 44.39
C LYS A 658 31.37 -19.11 45.26
N ASP A 659 30.98 -20.35 45.46
CA ASP A 659 29.78 -20.70 46.27
C ASP A 659 29.90 -20.15 47.70
N LYS A 660 28.95 -19.33 48.11
CA LYS A 660 28.86 -18.75 49.43
C LYS A 660 27.58 -19.11 50.17
N LEU A 661 26.66 -19.86 49.53
CA LEU A 661 25.39 -20.21 50.17
C LEU A 661 25.59 -21.24 51.28
N GLU A 662 25.45 -20.80 52.49
CA GLU A 662 25.64 -21.62 53.68
C GLU A 662 24.33 -22.20 54.23
N LYS A 663 23.22 -21.41 54.18
CA LYS A 663 21.96 -21.79 54.79
C LYS A 663 20.73 -21.41 53.95
N ILE A 664 19.74 -22.29 53.95
CA ILE A 664 18.39 -22.02 53.44
C ILE A 664 17.42 -22.22 54.57
N TYR A 665 16.79 -21.12 55.03
CA TYR A 665 15.77 -21.17 56.05
C TYR A 665 14.39 -21.50 55.49
N VAL A 666 13.66 -22.43 56.15
CA VAL A 666 12.27 -22.76 55.87
C VAL A 666 11.50 -23.00 57.17
N ASN A 667 10.20 -22.85 57.16
CA ASN A 667 9.35 -23.25 58.30
C ASN A 667 8.96 -24.73 58.25
N ASN A 668 8.76 -25.28 57.07
CA ASN A 668 8.32 -26.64 56.83
C ASN A 668 9.14 -27.29 55.67
N ASP A 669 9.12 -28.62 55.64
CA ASP A 669 9.61 -29.35 54.45
C ASP A 669 8.86 -28.86 53.18
N PHE A 670 9.54 -28.83 52.07
CA PHE A 670 8.84 -28.56 50.79
C PHE A 670 7.85 -29.70 50.49
N ASN A 671 6.66 -29.34 50.04
CA ASN A 671 5.71 -30.30 49.55
C ASN A 671 6.20 -30.86 48.19
N THR A 672 6.56 -32.15 48.19
CA THR A 672 7.08 -32.84 47.01
C THR A 672 6.06 -33.77 46.34
N ALA A 673 4.78 -33.74 46.79
CA ALA A 673 3.75 -34.62 46.27
C ALA A 673 3.46 -34.42 44.75
N ASN A 674 3.39 -33.15 44.33
CA ASN A 674 3.13 -32.78 42.94
C ASN A 674 4.41 -32.59 42.12
N LEU A 675 5.60 -32.78 42.69
CA LEU A 675 6.87 -32.47 42.08
C LEU A 675 7.25 -33.44 40.99
N ALA A 676 7.22 -33.00 39.73
CA ALA A 676 7.53 -33.78 38.54
C ALA A 676 8.98 -33.55 38.04
N ARG A 677 9.55 -32.36 38.26
CA ARG A 677 10.88 -31.96 37.78
C ARG A 677 11.73 -31.43 38.93
N PHE A 678 12.90 -32.07 39.18
CA PHE A 678 13.80 -31.75 40.29
C PHE A 678 15.28 -32.00 39.93
N THR A 679 15.66 -31.93 38.66
CA THR A 679 16.99 -32.22 38.15
C THR A 679 18.01 -31.18 38.67
N GLU A 680 19.21 -31.64 39.11
CA GLU A 680 20.38 -30.82 39.45
C GLU A 680 20.10 -29.64 40.43
N MET A 681 19.14 -29.79 41.31
CA MET A 681 18.67 -28.72 42.19
C MET A 681 19.77 -28.01 42.99
N PHE A 682 20.77 -28.77 43.47
CA PHE A 682 21.84 -28.29 44.34
C PHE A 682 23.24 -28.45 43.74
N LYS A 683 23.36 -28.73 42.41
CA LYS A 683 24.66 -28.94 41.79
C LYS A 683 25.63 -27.82 42.15
N ASN A 684 26.86 -28.22 42.55
CA ASN A 684 27.98 -27.36 42.96
C ASN A 684 27.76 -26.54 44.25
N ARG A 685 26.66 -26.68 45.01
CA ARG A 685 26.42 -26.04 46.31
C ARG A 685 27.18 -26.73 47.44
N LYS A 686 28.51 -26.63 47.41
CA LYS A 686 29.42 -27.35 48.35
C LYS A 686 29.49 -26.73 49.75
N THR A 687 29.19 -25.46 49.88
CA THR A 687 29.17 -24.77 51.20
C THR A 687 27.87 -24.95 51.95
N LEU A 688 26.77 -25.31 51.28
CA LEU A 688 25.46 -25.46 51.86
C LEU A 688 25.40 -26.57 52.90
N ARG A 689 24.83 -26.30 54.07
CA ARG A 689 24.61 -27.25 55.16
C ARG A 689 23.18 -27.17 55.67
N GLY A 690 22.60 -28.31 55.96
CA GLY A 690 21.36 -28.37 56.68
C GLY A 690 21.48 -27.93 58.14
N GLY A 691 20.35 -27.70 58.82
CA GLY A 691 20.31 -27.16 60.18
C GLY A 691 21.06 -27.99 61.22
N ASN A 692 21.18 -29.29 61.03
CA ASN A 692 21.92 -30.24 61.85
C ASN A 692 23.29 -30.66 61.26
N GLY A 693 23.76 -29.92 60.24
CA GLY A 693 25.05 -30.09 59.58
C GLY A 693 25.05 -31.09 58.41
N SER A 694 23.92 -31.60 57.97
CA SER A 694 23.83 -32.55 56.85
C SER A 694 24.30 -31.93 55.55
N PHE A 695 25.05 -32.72 54.73
CA PHE A 695 25.49 -32.36 53.39
C PHE A 695 25.74 -33.58 52.54
N LEU A 696 25.77 -33.43 51.23
CA LEU A 696 26.25 -34.45 50.28
C LEU A 696 27.67 -34.12 49.84
N SER A 697 28.52 -35.14 49.72
CA SER A 697 29.90 -34.99 49.15
C SER A 697 29.82 -34.55 47.70
N ASP A 698 28.84 -35.03 46.97
CA ASP A 698 28.46 -34.54 45.65
C ASP A 698 27.00 -34.03 45.64
N PRO A 699 26.78 -32.72 45.69
CA PRO A 699 25.46 -32.13 45.70
C PRO A 699 24.63 -32.41 44.45
N LEU A 700 25.24 -32.83 43.31
CA LEU A 700 24.54 -33.27 42.13
C LEU A 700 23.62 -34.49 42.37
N THR A 701 23.95 -35.33 43.35
CA THR A 701 23.20 -36.55 43.68
C THR A 701 21.96 -36.28 44.54
N ALA A 702 21.70 -35.04 44.94
CA ALA A 702 20.54 -34.67 45.73
C ALA A 702 19.24 -34.92 44.95
N ASP A 703 18.39 -35.81 45.46
CA ASP A 703 17.03 -36.03 45.01
C ASP A 703 16.02 -35.14 45.77
N LYS A 704 14.74 -35.28 45.47
CA LYS A 704 13.68 -34.50 46.13
C LYS A 704 13.58 -34.68 47.66
N SER A 705 14.18 -35.73 48.20
CA SER A 705 14.19 -35.96 49.69
C SER A 705 15.09 -34.97 50.44
N TRP A 706 16.01 -34.25 49.73
CA TRP A 706 16.84 -33.23 50.29
C TRP A 706 16.15 -31.86 50.44
N LEU A 707 14.94 -31.73 49.89
CA LEU A 707 14.10 -30.51 50.02
C LEU A 707 13.33 -30.46 51.37
N ARG A 708 14.04 -30.76 52.46
CA ARG A 708 13.45 -30.84 53.78
C ARG A 708 14.38 -30.29 54.86
N VAL A 709 13.77 -29.99 56.02
CA VAL A 709 14.49 -29.55 57.21
C VAL A 709 15.40 -30.67 57.70
N ASP A 710 16.66 -30.32 57.89
CA ASP A 710 17.64 -31.20 58.50
C ASP A 710 17.40 -31.27 60.02
N ARG A 711 17.12 -32.48 60.51
CA ARG A 711 16.81 -32.75 61.91
C ARG A 711 17.31 -34.15 62.30
N PRO A 712 17.43 -34.45 63.63
CA PRO A 712 17.95 -35.78 64.08
C PRO A 712 17.24 -36.93 63.37
N GLY A 713 18.02 -37.76 62.71
CA GLY A 713 17.52 -38.93 61.95
C GLY A 713 16.93 -38.62 60.56
N VAL A 714 16.87 -37.38 60.13
CA VAL A 714 16.28 -36.97 58.84
C VAL A 714 17.20 -35.93 58.17
N GLN A 715 18.03 -36.37 57.26
CA GLN A 715 18.94 -35.49 56.53
C GLN A 715 18.21 -34.63 55.49
N GLY A 716 18.62 -33.37 55.31
CA GLY A 716 18.10 -32.45 54.34
C GLY A 716 18.99 -31.22 54.23
N TYR A 717 18.78 -30.36 53.23
CA TYR A 717 19.57 -29.14 53.04
C TYR A 717 18.98 -27.93 53.76
N PHE A 718 17.78 -28.03 54.33
CA PHE A 718 17.13 -26.88 54.91
C PHE A 718 17.39 -26.73 56.42
N THR A 719 17.44 -25.51 56.88
CA THR A 719 17.50 -25.14 58.29
C THR A 719 16.13 -24.60 58.72
N ARG A 720 15.55 -25.07 59.86
CA ARG A 720 14.34 -24.47 60.40
C ARG A 720 14.64 -23.04 60.80
N LYS A 721 13.75 -22.10 60.43
CA LYS A 721 13.91 -20.71 60.89
C LYS A 721 13.76 -20.62 62.39
N PRO A 722 14.70 -19.92 63.12
CA PRO A 722 14.62 -19.72 64.56
C PRO A 722 13.33 -19.04 65.02
#